data_cd0954c75c4b94a2629e0363539a4671
#
_entry.id   cd0954c75c4b94a2629e0363539a4671
#
_cell.length_a   1.000
_cell.length_b   1.000
_cell.length_c   1.000
_cell.angle_alpha   90.00
_cell.angle_beta   90.00
_cell.angle_gamma   90.00
#
_symmetry.space_group_name_H-M   'P 1'
#
loop_
_entity.id
_entity.type
_entity.pdbx_description
1 polymer ?
#
loop_
_entity_poly.entity_id
_entity_poly.type
_entity_poly.pdbx_seq_one_letter_code
_entity_poly.pdbx_strand_id
1 'polypeptide(L)'
;NLKIENTPGNTTAAQISIRGGVTINPALTWEPTVGIYLNGSYIGKTQGSIFDVADIERLEVLRGPQGTLYGRNTLAGAVNIISAKPTEEFSGKLKVGIGNYNSRLAKASVNFGQLGPIRAKVSGLIETRDGFVSGVDNPFPGVLAAGALSSEELQSLDKKSFLVALSSDINQNISLDYTFDYSKVDNDPTFSQIVSVSPGNIFDPTSPAYVGFPGAPGQFFGFPLDLYVNADRQETFTTDGELLEESDVQGHNLTATFRTDFGDIKSITAYRKTDWSDALDLDGSPLPLAHTQRISEYDSFSQEIQLSGGADRINYVAGLYYFEDDGYTENPQFFFGGANVFDSQYGFTTEAYAAYGQIDITLNDQFSITGGLRYTDEAKTIERSNISVAPLDIGGGIVLPAGTPLIPVGTKGKTSFDNLSPQITLNYKASEDVNLYAKYAKGFKSGGFNGEAGTVVETLRPYDSEIVDSFEIGAKTRFWDGRAQLNAAAFFNDHTDMQLSVFTAEGAAASDVRNAGGAEIKGFEIEGLFQLSEQFLLRANYGRLSTKYTEFIDAGVDERDNRAFPHAPKYTYSAGFDWDALQTGFGTVSISADINHTAKYFTYPFSITQTDPQTAFNSRAEARTLVDGRIALSNIPIANNEVELSVWGKNIFDKEYIANFIDFGPGFGGLTNGYFGAPATYGITLGINF
;
A
#
# COMPACT_ATOMS: atom_id res chain seq x y z
N ASN A 1 -9.81 9.69 -6.07
CA ASN A 1 -10.16 8.42 -5.40
C ASN A 1 -9.00 7.41 -5.35
N LEU A 2 -7.78 7.78 -5.75
CA LEU A 2 -6.56 7.04 -5.44
C LEU A 2 -5.92 7.69 -4.21
N LYS A 3 -5.58 6.89 -3.23
CA LYS A 3 -4.86 7.29 -2.02
C LYS A 3 -3.77 6.24 -1.76
N ILE A 4 -2.55 6.69 -1.53
CA ILE A 4 -1.42 5.85 -1.15
C ILE A 4 -0.91 6.38 0.17
N GLU A 5 -0.91 5.54 1.17
CA GLU A 5 -0.39 5.83 2.51
C GLU A 5 0.43 4.63 2.99
N ASN A 6 1.16 4.83 4.05
CA ASN A 6 1.82 3.73 4.74
C ASN A 6 0.81 3.03 5.65
N THR A 7 0.99 1.74 5.86
CA THR A 7 0.28 1.04 6.94
C THR A 7 0.73 1.60 8.29
N PRO A 8 -0.13 1.56 9.33
CA PRO A 8 0.26 2.00 10.66
C PRO A 8 1.58 1.36 11.13
N GLY A 9 2.51 2.19 11.60
CA GLY A 9 3.81 1.75 12.10
C GLY A 9 4.87 1.47 11.02
N ASN A 10 4.51 1.25 9.76
CA ASN A 10 5.45 0.89 8.70
C ASN A 10 5.62 1.98 7.65
N THR A 11 6.78 2.03 7.02
CA THR A 11 7.11 2.94 5.92
C THR A 11 7.30 2.20 4.59
N THR A 12 7.43 0.87 4.59
CA THR A 12 7.67 0.01 3.42
C THR A 12 6.45 -0.77 2.95
N ALA A 13 5.38 -0.82 3.75
CA ALA A 13 4.14 -1.49 3.39
C ALA A 13 3.10 -0.49 2.87
N ALA A 14 2.71 -0.64 1.58
CA ALA A 14 1.75 0.27 0.94
C ALA A 14 0.31 -0.05 1.34
N GLN A 15 -0.41 0.97 1.81
CA GLN A 15 -1.85 0.97 1.93
C GLN A 15 -2.46 1.76 0.77
N ILE A 16 -2.76 1.06 -0.31
CA ILE A 16 -3.34 1.66 -1.51
C ILE A 16 -4.85 1.54 -1.45
N SER A 17 -5.54 2.67 -1.54
CA SER A 17 -6.99 2.72 -1.65
C SER A 17 -7.41 3.28 -3.00
N ILE A 18 -8.25 2.52 -3.72
CA ILE A 18 -8.91 2.94 -4.95
C ILE A 18 -10.41 2.78 -4.78
N ARG A 19 -11.17 3.87 -4.93
CA ARG A 19 -12.65 3.87 -4.84
C ARG A 19 -13.21 3.25 -3.55
N GLY A 20 -12.46 3.35 -2.44
CA GLY A 20 -12.85 2.78 -1.14
C GLY A 20 -12.43 1.32 -0.93
N GLY A 21 -11.92 0.63 -1.94
CA GLY A 21 -11.29 -0.68 -1.75
C GLY A 21 -9.87 -0.52 -1.21
N VAL A 22 -9.56 -1.15 -0.09
CA VAL A 22 -8.29 -1.03 0.62
C VAL A 22 -7.93 -2.31 1.36
N THR A 23 -6.64 -2.58 1.53
CA THR A 23 -6.13 -3.59 2.45
C THR A 23 -5.57 -2.87 3.68
N ILE A 24 -6.10 -3.15 4.86
CA ILE A 24 -5.75 -2.42 6.09
C ILE A 24 -4.72 -3.14 6.95
N ASN A 25 -4.54 -4.44 6.79
CA ASN A 25 -3.56 -5.23 7.53
C ASN A 25 -2.42 -5.69 6.59
N PRO A 26 -1.13 -5.48 6.94
CA PRO A 26 0.00 -5.88 6.11
C PRO A 26 0.46 -7.34 6.27
N ALA A 27 -0.19 -8.17 7.11
CA ALA A 27 0.25 -9.56 7.32
C ALA A 27 0.40 -10.33 6.00
N LEU A 28 1.43 -11.17 5.88
CA LEU A 28 1.74 -11.92 4.64
C LEU A 28 0.62 -12.87 4.19
N THR A 29 -0.22 -13.34 5.11
CA THR A 29 -1.38 -14.18 4.77
C THR A 29 -2.55 -13.41 4.16
N TRP A 30 -2.45 -12.06 4.11
CA TRP A 30 -3.48 -11.19 3.54
C TRP A 30 -3.19 -10.85 2.10
N GLU A 31 -4.22 -10.89 1.29
CA GLU A 31 -4.13 -10.53 -0.12
C GLU A 31 -4.42 -9.03 -0.31
N PRO A 32 -3.70 -8.34 -1.20
CA PRO A 32 -3.99 -6.95 -1.51
C PRO A 32 -5.32 -6.79 -2.26
N THR A 33 -6.02 -5.67 -2.06
CA THR A 33 -7.24 -5.29 -2.79
C THR A 33 -6.92 -4.60 -4.12
N VAL A 34 -5.72 -4.00 -4.20
CA VAL A 34 -5.17 -3.35 -5.39
C VAL A 34 -3.90 -4.09 -5.79
N GLY A 35 -3.88 -4.63 -7.00
CA GLY A 35 -2.70 -5.33 -7.54
C GLY A 35 -1.57 -4.35 -7.86
N ILE A 36 -0.34 -4.68 -7.48
CA ILE A 36 0.86 -3.94 -7.86
C ILE A 36 1.66 -4.78 -8.84
N TYR A 37 2.14 -4.16 -9.91
CA TYR A 37 2.91 -4.84 -10.95
C TYR A 37 4.17 -4.04 -11.28
N LEU A 38 5.28 -4.71 -11.49
CA LEU A 38 6.52 -4.13 -12.04
C LEU A 38 6.87 -4.87 -13.33
N ASN A 39 6.88 -4.15 -14.46
CA ASN A 39 7.15 -4.71 -15.79
C ASN A 39 6.29 -5.96 -16.13
N GLY A 40 5.03 -5.97 -15.68
CA GLY A 40 4.12 -7.09 -15.83
C GLY A 40 4.24 -8.20 -14.78
N SER A 41 5.25 -8.16 -13.89
CA SER A 41 5.38 -9.07 -12.75
C SER A 41 4.49 -8.65 -11.61
N TYR A 42 3.66 -9.55 -11.10
CA TYR A 42 2.79 -9.30 -9.93
C TYR A 42 3.60 -9.26 -8.64
N ILE A 43 3.36 -8.24 -7.80
CA ILE A 43 3.90 -8.09 -6.46
C ILE A 43 2.84 -8.54 -5.47
N GLY A 44 3.00 -9.75 -4.94
CA GLY A 44 1.94 -10.48 -4.26
C GLY A 44 1.55 -9.95 -2.88
N LYS A 45 2.43 -9.20 -2.20
CA LYS A 45 2.20 -8.75 -0.81
C LYS A 45 2.41 -7.26 -0.66
N THR A 46 1.82 -6.70 0.40
CA THR A 46 1.93 -5.26 0.70
C THR A 46 3.25 -4.91 1.40
N GLN A 47 3.82 -5.85 2.16
CA GLN A 47 5.14 -5.70 2.78
C GLN A 47 6.22 -5.61 1.71
N GLY A 48 7.15 -4.66 1.84
CA GLY A 48 8.17 -4.39 0.84
C GLY A 48 7.61 -3.90 -0.51
N SER A 49 6.33 -3.50 -0.58
CA SER A 49 5.71 -3.01 -1.82
C SER A 49 5.99 -1.53 -2.10
N ILE A 50 6.40 -0.77 -1.09
CA ILE A 50 6.97 0.57 -1.25
C ILE A 50 8.48 0.42 -1.44
N PHE A 51 8.86 0.05 -2.65
CA PHE A 51 10.27 0.01 -3.07
C PHE A 51 10.51 1.09 -4.11
N ASP A 52 11.68 1.69 -4.06
CA ASP A 52 12.05 2.72 -5.01
C ASP A 52 12.66 2.08 -6.27
N VAL A 53 11.90 2.11 -7.36
CA VAL A 53 12.45 1.77 -8.67
C VAL A 53 13.33 2.93 -9.14
N ALA A 54 14.61 2.64 -9.32
CA ALA A 54 15.60 3.67 -9.60
C ALA A 54 15.32 4.48 -10.88
N ASP A 55 14.62 3.93 -11.87
CA ASP A 55 14.31 4.61 -13.13
C ASP A 55 12.96 4.16 -13.71
N ILE A 56 11.90 4.88 -13.38
CA ILE A 56 10.54 4.65 -13.87
C ILE A 56 10.32 5.41 -15.17
N GLU A 57 9.81 4.72 -16.19
CA GLU A 57 9.33 5.34 -17.43
C GLU A 57 7.94 5.95 -17.22
N ARG A 58 7.00 5.15 -16.65
CA ARG A 58 5.64 5.59 -16.35
C ARG A 58 4.98 4.75 -15.27
N LEU A 59 3.98 5.33 -14.64
CA LEU A 59 3.07 4.69 -13.71
C LEU A 59 1.66 4.68 -14.32
N GLU A 60 1.04 3.50 -14.37
CA GLU A 60 -0.33 3.33 -14.87
C GLU A 60 -1.25 2.94 -13.71
N VAL A 61 -2.33 3.69 -13.51
CA VAL A 61 -3.34 3.39 -12.48
C VAL A 61 -4.63 2.99 -13.17
N LEU A 62 -4.99 1.73 -12.99
CA LEU A 62 -6.20 1.12 -13.53
C LEU A 62 -7.26 1.06 -12.42
N ARG A 63 -8.34 1.82 -12.58
CA ARG A 63 -9.40 1.91 -11.58
C ARG A 63 -10.55 0.95 -11.87
N GLY A 64 -11.16 0.45 -10.79
CA GLY A 64 -12.18 -0.59 -10.86
C GLY A 64 -11.60 -1.98 -11.16
N PRO A 65 -12.43 -3.03 -11.13
CA PRO A 65 -11.95 -4.40 -11.25
C PRO A 65 -11.17 -4.68 -12.53
N GLN A 66 -10.02 -5.35 -12.37
CA GLN A 66 -9.11 -5.76 -13.44
C GLN A 66 -8.93 -7.29 -13.51
N GLY A 67 -9.89 -8.05 -13.00
CA GLY A 67 -9.79 -9.49 -12.85
C GLY A 67 -9.52 -10.26 -14.13
N THR A 68 -9.92 -9.76 -15.30
CA THR A 68 -9.77 -10.47 -16.58
C THR A 68 -8.32 -10.52 -17.06
N LEU A 69 -7.61 -9.41 -17.13
CA LEU A 69 -6.25 -9.35 -17.65
C LEU A 69 -5.19 -9.44 -16.55
N TYR A 70 -5.40 -8.73 -15.45
CA TYR A 70 -4.45 -8.71 -14.34
C TYR A 70 -4.68 -9.85 -13.34
N GLY A 71 -5.92 -10.32 -13.20
CA GLY A 71 -6.26 -11.51 -12.43
C GLY A 71 -6.57 -11.24 -10.96
N ARG A 72 -6.10 -12.13 -10.10
CA ARG A 72 -6.38 -12.14 -8.67
C ARG A 72 -5.99 -10.81 -7.99
N ASN A 73 -6.70 -10.47 -6.91
CA ASN A 73 -6.34 -9.37 -6.02
C ASN A 73 -6.29 -7.99 -6.70
N THR A 74 -7.09 -7.82 -7.76
CA THR A 74 -7.27 -6.56 -8.48
C THR A 74 -8.72 -6.08 -8.42
N LEU A 75 -9.36 -6.33 -7.28
CA LEU A 75 -10.76 -6.06 -7.02
C LEU A 75 -11.11 -4.56 -7.11
N ALA A 76 -10.25 -3.68 -6.58
CA ALA A 76 -10.43 -2.23 -6.64
C ALA A 76 -9.66 -1.58 -7.80
N GLY A 77 -8.63 -2.26 -8.31
CA GLY A 77 -7.80 -1.76 -9.39
C GLY A 77 -6.41 -2.36 -9.44
N ALA A 78 -5.55 -1.78 -10.25
CA ALA A 78 -4.15 -2.15 -10.35
C ALA A 78 -3.25 -0.92 -10.52
N VAL A 79 -2.03 -1.01 -10.00
CA VAL A 79 -0.94 -0.06 -10.24
C VAL A 79 0.16 -0.80 -10.99
N ASN A 80 0.47 -0.34 -12.20
CA ASN A 80 1.49 -0.95 -13.04
C ASN A 80 2.66 0.02 -13.20
N ILE A 81 3.82 -0.39 -12.72
CA ILE A 81 5.07 0.36 -12.77
C ILE A 81 5.88 -0.17 -13.94
N ILE A 82 6.23 0.71 -14.87
CA ILE A 82 7.05 0.37 -16.02
C ILE A 82 8.40 1.04 -15.88
N SER A 83 9.46 0.25 -15.82
CA SER A 83 10.83 0.76 -15.78
C SER A 83 11.31 1.18 -17.17
N ALA A 84 12.18 2.18 -17.21
CA ALA A 84 12.72 2.68 -18.48
C ALA A 84 13.68 1.65 -19.12
N LYS A 85 13.38 1.29 -20.38
CA LYS A 85 14.19 0.36 -21.15
C LYS A 85 15.51 0.98 -21.62
N PRO A 86 16.55 0.15 -21.89
CA PRO A 86 17.77 0.64 -22.53
C PRO A 86 17.51 1.04 -24.00
N THR A 87 18.17 2.10 -24.44
CA THR A 87 18.10 2.65 -25.79
C THR A 87 19.40 2.39 -26.58
N GLU A 88 19.43 2.71 -27.88
CA GLU A 88 20.61 2.50 -28.73
C GLU A 88 21.70 3.54 -28.50
N GLU A 89 21.36 4.72 -28.02
CA GLU A 89 22.30 5.84 -27.83
C GLU A 89 22.79 5.88 -26.39
N PHE A 90 24.06 6.29 -26.23
CA PHE A 90 24.60 6.55 -24.90
C PHE A 90 23.95 7.81 -24.31
N SER A 91 23.47 7.72 -23.09
CA SER A 91 22.88 8.84 -22.36
C SER A 91 22.94 8.62 -20.86
N GLY A 92 22.84 9.69 -20.10
CA GLY A 92 22.82 9.58 -18.65
C GLY A 92 22.02 10.70 -18.00
N LYS A 93 21.59 10.41 -16.76
CA LYS A 93 20.91 11.35 -15.89
C LYS A 93 21.53 11.27 -14.51
N LEU A 94 21.81 12.41 -13.91
CA LEU A 94 22.24 12.53 -12.53
C LEU A 94 21.36 13.55 -11.83
N LYS A 95 20.85 13.21 -10.67
CA LYS A 95 20.07 14.09 -9.79
C LYS A 95 20.65 14.02 -8.39
N VAL A 96 21.02 15.15 -7.82
CA VAL A 96 21.45 15.27 -6.43
C VAL A 96 20.61 16.33 -5.72
N GLY A 97 20.32 16.10 -4.44
CA GLY A 97 19.48 17.00 -3.67
C GLY A 97 19.85 17.04 -2.20
N ILE A 98 19.54 18.17 -1.57
CA ILE A 98 19.64 18.37 -0.12
C ILE A 98 18.37 19.06 0.37
N GLY A 99 17.97 18.81 1.61
CA GLY A 99 16.80 19.41 2.20
C GLY A 99 16.89 19.56 3.73
N ASN A 100 15.81 20.03 4.33
CA ASN A 100 15.68 20.04 5.78
C ASN A 100 15.66 18.60 6.34
N TYR A 101 15.80 18.45 7.65
CA TYR A 101 16.03 17.16 8.32
C TYR A 101 17.21 16.39 7.71
N ASN A 102 18.28 17.12 7.37
CA ASN A 102 19.52 16.56 6.78
C ASN A 102 19.25 15.65 5.54
N SER A 103 18.13 15.91 4.84
CA SER A 103 17.73 15.10 3.66
C SER A 103 18.80 15.19 2.57
N ARG A 104 19.16 14.03 2.01
CA ARG A 104 20.11 13.86 0.91
C ARG A 104 19.57 12.88 -0.11
N LEU A 105 19.67 13.25 -1.36
CA LEU A 105 19.26 12.45 -2.50
C LEU A 105 20.39 12.36 -3.50
N ALA A 106 20.69 11.16 -3.98
CA ALA A 106 21.52 10.92 -5.15
C ALA A 106 20.84 9.86 -6.03
N LYS A 107 20.49 10.24 -7.26
CA LYS A 107 19.90 9.34 -8.25
C LYS A 107 20.67 9.45 -9.55
N ALA A 108 21.11 8.32 -10.09
CA ALA A 108 21.84 8.25 -11.34
C ALA A 108 21.27 7.16 -12.25
N SER A 109 21.28 7.41 -13.54
CA SER A 109 20.91 6.43 -14.57
C SER A 109 21.85 6.61 -15.76
N VAL A 110 22.45 5.49 -16.22
CA VAL A 110 23.35 5.48 -17.38
C VAL A 110 22.84 4.43 -18.36
N ASN A 111 22.51 4.88 -19.54
CA ASN A 111 22.24 4.04 -20.69
C ASN A 111 23.52 3.91 -21.52
N PHE A 112 24.03 2.69 -21.65
CA PHE A 112 25.31 2.41 -22.32
C PHE A 112 25.20 2.36 -23.86
N GLY A 113 23.96 2.47 -24.38
CA GLY A 113 23.70 2.34 -25.80
C GLY A 113 23.84 0.90 -26.31
N GLN A 114 24.12 0.77 -27.59
CA GLN A 114 24.25 -0.53 -28.26
C GLN A 114 25.65 -1.13 -28.00
N LEU A 115 25.70 -2.24 -27.30
CA LEU A 115 26.91 -3.01 -26.98
C LEU A 115 26.88 -4.37 -27.71
N GLY A 116 27.25 -4.38 -29.02
CA GLY A 116 27.06 -5.55 -29.85
C GLY A 116 25.56 -5.91 -30.01
N PRO A 117 25.11 -7.12 -29.63
CA PRO A 117 23.71 -7.50 -29.72
C PRO A 117 22.86 -7.01 -28.52
N ILE A 118 23.46 -6.44 -27.51
CA ILE A 118 22.80 -6.08 -26.25
C ILE A 118 22.77 -4.56 -26.05
N ARG A 119 21.68 -4.04 -25.57
CA ARG A 119 21.55 -2.70 -24.98
C ARG A 119 21.47 -2.85 -23.47
N ALA A 120 22.14 -1.99 -22.74
CA ALA A 120 22.22 -2.08 -21.29
C ALA A 120 21.97 -0.72 -20.64
N LYS A 121 21.29 -0.73 -19.51
CA LYS A 121 21.04 0.43 -18.67
C LYS A 121 21.21 0.05 -17.20
N VAL A 122 21.84 0.94 -16.44
CA VAL A 122 22.00 0.79 -14.99
C VAL A 122 21.51 2.07 -14.33
N SER A 123 20.71 1.93 -13.30
CA SER A 123 20.18 3.04 -12.52
C SER A 123 20.33 2.77 -11.04
N GLY A 124 20.55 3.81 -10.24
CA GLY A 124 20.67 3.70 -8.80
C GLY A 124 20.13 4.92 -8.09
N LEU A 125 19.67 4.71 -6.86
CA LEU A 125 19.14 5.71 -5.95
C LEU A 125 19.73 5.49 -4.55
N ILE A 126 20.10 6.59 -3.90
CA ILE A 126 20.35 6.66 -2.46
C ILE A 126 19.58 7.87 -1.95
N GLU A 127 18.76 7.66 -0.93
CA GLU A 127 18.02 8.72 -0.27
C GLU A 127 18.09 8.52 1.24
N THR A 128 18.54 9.55 1.96
CA THR A 128 18.60 9.56 3.42
C THR A 128 17.94 10.80 3.96
N ARG A 129 17.36 10.71 5.15
CA ARG A 129 16.77 11.83 5.89
C ARG A 129 16.69 11.47 7.37
N ASP A 130 17.04 12.43 8.24
CA ASP A 130 16.85 12.30 9.68
C ASP A 130 15.35 12.18 10.03
N GLY A 131 15.05 11.65 11.20
CA GLY A 131 13.69 11.49 11.70
C GLY A 131 12.96 12.82 11.93
N PHE A 132 11.66 12.74 12.11
CA PHE A 132 10.83 13.88 12.46
C PHE A 132 10.58 14.01 13.96
N VAL A 133 10.80 12.92 14.71
CA VAL A 133 10.52 12.83 16.15
C VAL A 133 11.77 12.32 16.85
N SER A 134 12.31 13.12 17.79
CA SER A 134 13.57 12.80 18.47
C SER A 134 13.32 12.04 19.77
N GLY A 135 14.10 11.00 20.01
CA GLY A 135 14.09 10.25 21.27
C GLY A 135 14.60 11.08 22.44
N VAL A 136 13.94 10.98 23.56
CA VAL A 136 14.36 11.61 24.82
C VAL A 136 14.43 10.56 25.92
N ASP A 137 15.29 10.83 26.92
CA ASP A 137 15.43 9.94 28.08
C ASP A 137 14.08 9.68 28.73
N ASN A 138 13.87 8.44 29.13
CA ASN A 138 12.66 8.07 29.85
C ASN A 138 12.58 8.83 31.18
N PRO A 139 11.49 9.58 31.43
CA PRO A 139 11.31 10.32 32.66
C PRO A 139 11.12 9.43 33.90
N PHE A 140 10.97 8.10 33.72
CA PHE A 140 10.77 7.12 34.80
C PHE A 140 11.88 6.04 34.81
N PRO A 141 13.16 6.41 35.01
CA PRO A 141 14.25 5.45 35.05
C PRO A 141 14.05 4.48 36.23
N GLY A 142 14.02 3.19 35.95
CA GLY A 142 13.80 2.11 36.91
C GLY A 142 12.46 1.39 36.77
N VAL A 143 11.57 1.89 35.93
CA VAL A 143 10.34 1.21 35.52
C VAL A 143 10.60 0.32 34.32
N LEU A 144 11.68 0.56 33.57
CA LEU A 144 11.97 -0.10 32.33
C LEU A 144 13.14 -1.10 32.40
N ALA A 145 13.08 -2.11 31.54
CA ALA A 145 14.24 -2.97 31.28
C ALA A 145 15.43 -2.12 30.80
N ALA A 146 16.63 -2.43 31.31
CA ALA A 146 17.85 -1.80 30.84
C ALA A 146 18.03 -2.13 29.34
N GLY A 147 17.99 -1.13 28.47
CA GLY A 147 18.16 -1.29 27.02
C GLY A 147 17.17 -0.51 26.17
N ALA A 148 16.26 0.22 26.78
CA ALA A 148 15.25 0.98 26.06
C ALA A 148 15.80 2.27 25.47
N LEU A 149 16.31 2.28 24.31
CA LEU A 149 16.44 3.34 23.32
C LEU A 149 17.32 2.80 22.19
N SER A 150 16.70 2.20 21.18
CA SER A 150 17.44 1.70 20.02
C SER A 150 17.49 2.72 18.88
N SER A 151 16.63 3.74 18.86
CA SER A 151 16.71 4.80 17.88
C SER A 151 16.76 6.18 18.54
N GLU A 152 17.60 7.07 18.02
CA GLU A 152 17.67 8.46 18.45
C GLU A 152 16.54 9.28 17.85
N GLU A 153 15.94 8.83 16.76
CA GLU A 153 14.89 9.52 15.99
C GLU A 153 13.90 8.50 15.40
N LEU A 154 12.67 8.93 15.14
CA LEU A 154 11.66 8.13 14.44
C LEU A 154 11.21 8.78 13.15
N GLN A 155 10.68 7.97 12.22
CA GLN A 155 10.32 8.36 10.86
C GLN A 155 11.53 8.83 10.05
N SER A 156 12.70 8.26 10.29
CA SER A 156 13.87 8.46 9.44
C SER A 156 13.71 7.79 8.07
N LEU A 157 14.66 8.01 7.19
CA LEU A 157 14.69 7.42 5.87
C LEU A 157 16.14 7.06 5.50
N ASP A 158 16.42 5.79 5.23
CA ASP A 158 17.64 5.31 4.57
C ASP A 158 17.25 4.26 3.51
N LYS A 159 17.28 4.69 2.25
CA LYS A 159 16.90 3.88 1.10
C LYS A 159 18.02 3.79 0.09
N LYS A 160 18.25 2.59 -0.39
CA LYS A 160 19.22 2.31 -1.45
C LYS A 160 18.56 1.37 -2.46
N SER A 161 18.56 1.75 -3.72
CA SER A 161 18.05 0.87 -4.77
C SER A 161 18.88 0.93 -6.03
N PHE A 162 18.89 -0.15 -6.78
CA PHE A 162 19.43 -0.16 -8.12
C PHE A 162 18.62 -1.06 -9.07
N LEU A 163 18.71 -0.74 -10.34
CA LEU A 163 18.06 -1.48 -11.42
C LEU A 163 19.04 -1.68 -12.57
N VAL A 164 19.10 -2.90 -13.06
CA VAL A 164 19.81 -3.27 -14.28
C VAL A 164 18.79 -3.71 -15.31
N ALA A 165 18.79 -3.08 -16.46
CA ALA A 165 17.95 -3.46 -17.60
C ALA A 165 18.82 -3.85 -18.79
N LEU A 166 18.53 -4.99 -19.40
CA LEU A 166 19.18 -5.50 -20.59
C LEU A 166 18.13 -5.78 -21.65
N SER A 167 18.39 -5.38 -22.89
CA SER A 167 17.53 -5.71 -24.03
C SER A 167 18.38 -6.24 -25.19
N SER A 168 17.87 -7.22 -25.90
CA SER A 168 18.55 -7.79 -27.08
C SER A 168 17.54 -8.18 -28.14
N ASP A 169 17.75 -7.75 -29.36
CA ASP A 169 17.06 -8.26 -30.54
C ASP A 169 17.92 -9.38 -31.16
N ILE A 170 17.60 -10.64 -30.85
CA ILE A 170 18.32 -11.81 -31.35
C ILE A 170 18.22 -11.88 -32.87
N ASN A 171 17.04 -11.55 -33.38
CA ASN A 171 16.74 -11.36 -34.81
C ASN A 171 15.46 -10.53 -34.95
N GLN A 172 14.95 -10.35 -36.19
CA GLN A 172 13.74 -9.57 -36.45
C GLN A 172 12.50 -10.11 -35.75
N ASN A 173 12.47 -11.38 -35.38
CA ASN A 173 11.32 -12.07 -34.81
C ASN A 173 11.47 -12.35 -33.31
N ILE A 174 12.66 -12.26 -32.74
CA ILE A 174 12.92 -12.64 -31.35
C ILE A 174 13.62 -11.51 -30.64
N SER A 175 13.01 -11.02 -29.55
CA SER A 175 13.62 -10.08 -28.61
C SER A 175 13.55 -10.60 -27.18
N LEU A 176 14.54 -10.23 -26.39
CA LEU A 176 14.66 -10.54 -24.97
C LEU A 176 14.83 -9.24 -24.20
N ASP A 177 14.04 -9.07 -23.16
CA ASP A 177 14.16 -7.99 -22.17
C ASP A 177 14.33 -8.62 -20.79
N TYR A 178 15.39 -8.24 -20.09
CA TYR A 178 15.65 -8.67 -18.72
C TYR A 178 15.81 -7.48 -17.80
N THR A 179 15.19 -7.52 -16.62
CA THR A 179 15.41 -6.56 -15.55
C THR A 179 15.75 -7.27 -14.25
N PHE A 180 16.70 -6.69 -13.53
CA PHE A 180 16.99 -7.01 -12.14
C PHE A 180 16.80 -5.74 -11.32
N ASP A 181 16.00 -5.81 -10.27
CA ASP A 181 15.81 -4.73 -9.31
C ASP A 181 16.20 -5.18 -7.90
N TYR A 182 16.80 -4.27 -7.17
CA TYR A 182 17.13 -4.43 -5.77
C TYR A 182 16.80 -3.15 -4.99
N SER A 183 16.20 -3.30 -3.82
CA SER A 183 15.93 -2.20 -2.90
C SER A 183 16.18 -2.63 -1.48
N LYS A 184 16.98 -1.85 -0.75
CA LYS A 184 17.16 -1.96 0.69
C LYS A 184 16.63 -0.71 1.37
N VAL A 185 15.84 -0.91 2.39
CA VAL A 185 15.33 0.12 3.29
C VAL A 185 15.74 -0.23 4.71
N ASP A 186 16.26 0.77 5.42
CA ASP A 186 16.68 0.67 6.83
C ASP A 186 16.20 1.96 7.51
N ASN A 187 14.92 1.98 7.88
CA ASN A 187 14.23 3.15 8.41
C ASN A 187 13.94 2.96 9.89
N ASP A 188 13.79 4.06 10.59
CA ASP A 188 13.06 4.06 11.87
C ASP A 188 11.56 4.13 11.60
N PRO A 189 10.73 3.34 12.32
CA PRO A 189 9.31 3.23 12.06
C PRO A 189 8.55 4.54 12.33
N THR A 190 7.30 4.58 11.88
CA THR A 190 6.42 5.70 12.17
C THR A 190 6.04 5.72 13.65
N PHE A 191 6.16 6.87 14.30
CA PHE A 191 5.81 7.02 15.72
C PHE A 191 4.32 6.74 15.96
N SER A 192 4.06 5.84 16.90
CA SER A 192 2.73 5.49 17.43
C SER A 192 2.43 6.41 18.61
N GLN A 193 1.64 7.47 18.41
CA GLN A 193 1.34 8.47 19.43
C GLN A 193 -0.03 8.25 20.03
N ILE A 194 -0.14 8.21 21.39
CA ILE A 194 -1.44 8.15 22.06
C ILE A 194 -2.18 9.47 21.83
N VAL A 195 -3.32 9.40 21.16
CA VAL A 195 -4.17 10.58 20.91
C VAL A 195 -5.44 10.58 21.75
N SER A 196 -5.80 9.43 22.32
CA SER A 196 -6.98 9.30 23.20
C SER A 196 -6.90 8.03 24.03
N VAL A 197 -7.50 8.07 25.22
CA VAL A 197 -7.82 6.90 26.05
C VAL A 197 -9.27 7.02 26.52
N SER A 198 -9.96 5.90 26.73
CA SER A 198 -11.32 5.90 27.26
C SER A 198 -11.35 6.34 28.72
N PRO A 199 -12.27 7.22 29.10
CA PRO A 199 -12.45 7.61 30.51
C PRO A 199 -12.74 6.40 31.40
N GLY A 200 -12.10 6.35 32.57
CA GLY A 200 -12.30 5.26 33.53
C GLY A 200 -11.83 3.90 33.00
N ASN A 201 -10.78 3.89 32.17
CA ASN A 201 -10.20 2.71 31.57
C ASN A 201 -9.61 1.74 32.62
N ILE A 202 -9.27 0.53 32.18
CA ILE A 202 -8.73 -0.54 33.05
C ILE A 202 -7.35 -0.22 33.65
N PHE A 203 -6.63 0.77 33.13
CA PHE A 203 -5.33 1.23 33.60
C PHE A 203 -5.42 2.44 34.53
N ASP A 204 -6.62 3.04 34.72
CA ASP A 204 -6.85 4.14 35.62
C ASP A 204 -7.03 3.62 37.05
N PRO A 205 -6.08 3.87 38.00
CA PRO A 205 -6.17 3.41 39.38
C PRO A 205 -7.41 3.92 40.14
N THR A 206 -8.05 4.96 39.63
CA THR A 206 -9.27 5.55 40.23
C THR A 206 -10.54 4.93 39.63
N SER A 207 -10.42 4.17 38.57
CA SER A 207 -11.54 3.52 37.90
C SER A 207 -12.05 2.30 38.68
N PRO A 208 -13.38 2.12 38.77
CA PRO A 208 -13.95 0.85 39.27
C PRO A 208 -13.61 -0.36 38.40
N ALA A 209 -13.22 -0.14 37.15
CA ALA A 209 -12.78 -1.16 36.21
C ALA A 209 -11.28 -1.47 36.29
N TYR A 210 -10.54 -0.81 37.19
CA TYR A 210 -9.11 -1.03 37.35
C TYR A 210 -8.80 -2.50 37.63
N VAL A 211 -8.03 -3.09 36.75
CA VAL A 211 -7.54 -4.46 36.85
C VAL A 211 -6.08 -4.37 37.25
N GLY A 212 -5.80 -4.61 38.52
CA GLY A 212 -4.42 -4.78 38.96
C GLY A 212 -3.80 -5.96 38.21
N PHE A 213 -2.64 -5.80 37.56
CA PHE A 213 -2.02 -6.88 36.82
C PHE A 213 -1.50 -7.95 37.77
N PRO A 214 -1.94 -9.22 37.65
CA PRO A 214 -1.44 -10.31 38.46
C PRO A 214 0.05 -10.51 38.22
N GLY A 215 0.84 -10.43 39.30
CA GLY A 215 2.29 -10.74 39.26
C GLY A 215 3.21 -9.59 38.87
N ALA A 216 2.72 -8.48 38.39
CA ALA A 216 3.51 -7.26 38.28
C ALA A 216 3.68 -6.65 39.68
N PRO A 217 4.89 -6.26 40.11
CA PRO A 217 5.02 -5.43 41.29
C PRO A 217 4.19 -4.18 41.04
N GLY A 218 3.18 -3.88 41.84
CA GLY A 218 2.17 -2.82 41.69
C GLY A 218 2.69 -1.39 41.53
N GLN A 219 3.90 -1.23 41.02
CA GLN A 219 4.57 0.03 40.74
C GLN A 219 4.41 0.49 39.29
N PHE A 220 4.07 -0.39 38.34
CA PHE A 220 3.96 -0.03 36.93
C PHE A 220 2.68 0.68 36.56
N PHE A 221 1.59 0.44 37.26
CA PHE A 221 0.26 0.82 36.85
C PHE A 221 -0.37 1.93 37.70
N GLY A 222 0.45 2.64 38.45
CA GLY A 222 0.04 3.85 39.17
C GLY A 222 0.00 5.12 38.33
N PHE A 223 0.34 5.04 37.02
CA PHE A 223 0.35 6.17 36.10
C PHE A 223 -0.82 6.05 35.13
N PRO A 224 -1.80 6.94 35.19
CA PRO A 224 -2.88 6.96 34.22
C PRO A 224 -2.31 7.24 32.81
N LEU A 225 -2.74 6.47 31.82
CA LEU A 225 -2.37 6.67 30.41
C LEU A 225 -2.73 8.06 29.89
N ASP A 226 -3.69 8.72 30.51
CA ASP A 226 -4.09 10.11 30.22
C ASP A 226 -2.92 11.10 30.26
N LEU A 227 -1.85 10.80 31.00
CA LEU A 227 -0.64 11.62 31.07
C LEU A 227 0.15 11.64 29.76
N TYR A 228 -0.03 10.64 28.90
CA TYR A 228 0.68 10.50 27.63
C TYR A 228 -0.20 10.87 26.42
N VAL A 229 -1.46 11.23 26.66
CA VAL A 229 -2.37 11.65 25.59
C VAL A 229 -1.94 13.00 25.05
N ASN A 230 -1.69 13.07 23.74
CA ASN A 230 -1.45 14.32 23.04
C ASN A 230 -2.16 14.29 21.67
N ALA A 231 -3.02 15.28 21.43
CA ALA A 231 -3.77 15.39 20.19
C ALA A 231 -2.99 16.09 19.08
N ASP A 232 -1.92 16.83 19.41
CA ASP A 232 -1.06 17.55 18.48
C ASP A 232 0.19 16.71 18.17
N ARG A 233 0.78 16.87 16.99
CA ARG A 233 1.98 16.11 16.59
C ARG A 233 3.14 16.37 17.56
N GLN A 234 3.67 15.31 18.15
CA GLN A 234 4.82 15.40 19.03
C GLN A 234 6.13 15.45 18.23
N GLU A 235 7.08 16.24 18.73
CA GLU A 235 8.44 16.33 18.19
C GLU A 235 9.44 15.48 18.99
N THR A 236 9.01 14.92 20.13
CA THR A 236 9.82 14.03 20.96
C THR A 236 9.02 12.82 21.40
N PHE A 237 9.70 11.71 21.60
CA PHE A 237 9.11 10.47 22.08
C PHE A 237 9.97 9.81 23.16
N THR A 238 9.36 8.89 23.89
CA THR A 238 10.02 7.96 24.80
C THR A 238 9.42 6.59 24.55
N THR A 239 10.25 5.57 24.44
CA THR A 239 9.83 4.18 24.24
C THR A 239 10.46 3.28 25.29
N ASP A 240 9.90 2.11 25.51
CA ASP A 240 10.43 1.07 26.39
C ASP A 240 10.94 -0.18 25.61
N GLY A 241 10.91 -0.16 24.27
CA GLY A 241 11.33 -1.26 23.42
C GLY A 241 12.16 -0.86 22.21
N GLU A 242 12.66 -1.87 21.53
CA GLU A 242 13.37 -1.72 20.26
C GLU A 242 12.40 -1.26 19.17
N LEU A 243 12.87 -0.33 18.33
CA LEU A 243 12.14 0.19 17.18
C LEU A 243 13.01 0.06 15.95
N LEU A 244 12.55 -0.66 14.94
CA LEU A 244 13.24 -0.81 13.67
C LEU A 244 12.26 -1.12 12.54
N GLU A 245 12.65 -0.82 11.32
CA GLU A 245 11.99 -1.28 10.10
C GLU A 245 13.03 -1.50 9.00
N GLU A 246 13.25 -2.74 8.62
CA GLU A 246 14.17 -3.15 7.57
C GLU A 246 13.44 -3.90 6.46
N SER A 247 13.85 -3.67 5.21
CA SER A 247 13.33 -4.41 4.06
C SER A 247 14.41 -4.57 3.00
N ASP A 248 14.65 -5.82 2.60
CA ASP A 248 15.47 -6.20 1.46
C ASP A 248 14.59 -6.85 0.40
N VAL A 249 14.51 -6.22 -0.78
CA VAL A 249 13.68 -6.70 -1.90
C VAL A 249 14.55 -6.89 -3.12
N GLN A 250 14.45 -8.05 -3.76
CA GLN A 250 15.08 -8.31 -5.05
C GLN A 250 14.10 -8.92 -6.04
N GLY A 251 14.21 -8.52 -7.29
CA GLY A 251 13.33 -8.98 -8.36
C GLY A 251 14.09 -9.29 -9.65
N HIS A 252 13.68 -10.36 -10.31
CA HIS A 252 14.14 -10.75 -11.62
C HIS A 252 12.95 -10.86 -12.56
N ASN A 253 13.00 -10.23 -13.73
CA ASN A 253 11.97 -10.33 -14.75
C ASN A 253 12.64 -10.57 -16.10
N LEU A 254 12.22 -11.61 -16.80
CA LEU A 254 12.64 -11.93 -18.18
C LEU A 254 11.42 -12.00 -19.06
N THR A 255 11.37 -11.15 -20.09
CA THR A 255 10.37 -11.21 -21.16
C THR A 255 11.02 -11.61 -22.45
N ALA A 256 10.60 -12.75 -23.00
CA ALA A 256 10.94 -13.19 -24.35
C ALA A 256 9.75 -12.94 -25.28
N THR A 257 9.94 -12.21 -26.37
CA THR A 257 8.91 -11.92 -27.37
C THR A 257 9.25 -12.59 -28.67
N PHE A 258 8.31 -13.38 -29.20
CA PHE A 258 8.38 -14.07 -30.51
C PHE A 258 7.33 -13.47 -31.42
N ARG A 259 7.75 -12.75 -32.47
CA ARG A 259 6.86 -12.13 -33.45
C ARG A 259 6.56 -13.16 -34.53
N THR A 260 5.28 -13.37 -34.79
CA THR A 260 4.78 -14.30 -35.81
C THR A 260 3.80 -13.59 -36.75
N ASP A 261 3.42 -14.21 -37.85
CA ASP A 261 2.48 -13.63 -38.82
C ASP A 261 1.06 -13.46 -38.26
N PHE A 262 0.71 -14.16 -37.17
CA PHE A 262 -0.60 -14.05 -36.51
C PHE A 262 -0.57 -13.29 -35.21
N GLY A 263 0.59 -12.82 -34.75
CA GLY A 263 0.73 -12.01 -33.54
C GLY A 263 2.00 -12.27 -32.75
N ASP A 264 2.11 -11.62 -31.63
CA ASP A 264 3.24 -11.72 -30.72
C ASP A 264 2.96 -12.75 -29.63
N ILE A 265 3.84 -13.71 -29.45
CA ILE A 265 3.87 -14.62 -28.32
C ILE A 265 4.90 -14.08 -27.32
N LYS A 266 4.47 -13.78 -26.09
CA LYS A 266 5.36 -13.37 -25.01
C LYS A 266 5.43 -14.45 -23.94
N SER A 267 6.65 -14.72 -23.48
CA SER A 267 6.90 -15.50 -22.26
C SER A 267 7.45 -14.54 -21.22
N ILE A 268 6.74 -14.37 -20.10
CA ILE A 268 7.13 -13.49 -19.00
C ILE A 268 7.41 -14.38 -17.80
N THR A 269 8.67 -14.41 -17.37
CA THR A 269 9.13 -15.17 -16.20
C THR A 269 9.58 -14.18 -15.13
N ALA A 270 9.07 -14.29 -13.93
CA ALA A 270 9.46 -13.43 -12.83
C ALA A 270 9.71 -14.23 -11.56
N TYR A 271 10.72 -13.77 -10.79
CA TYR A 271 11.01 -14.22 -9.43
C TYR A 271 11.24 -13.01 -8.56
N ARG A 272 10.71 -13.04 -7.34
CA ARG A 272 10.89 -11.98 -6.34
C ARG A 272 11.08 -12.57 -4.97
N LYS A 273 12.04 -12.00 -4.23
CA LYS A 273 12.28 -12.28 -2.82
C LYS A 273 12.14 -11.01 -2.01
N THR A 274 11.55 -11.11 -0.82
CA THR A 274 11.44 -10.03 0.16
C THR A 274 11.79 -10.59 1.53
N ASP A 275 12.82 -10.03 2.15
CA ASP A 275 13.14 -10.22 3.57
C ASP A 275 12.72 -8.92 4.27
N TRP A 276 11.89 -9.01 5.30
CA TRP A 276 11.31 -7.84 5.96
C TRP A 276 11.23 -8.05 7.47
N SER A 277 11.60 -7.02 8.22
CA SER A 277 11.46 -7.04 9.67
C SER A 277 11.02 -5.67 10.21
N ASP A 278 10.22 -5.70 11.25
CA ASP A 278 9.90 -4.54 12.07
C ASP A 278 9.89 -4.89 13.56
N ALA A 279 10.13 -3.87 14.39
CA ALA A 279 9.87 -3.89 15.82
C ALA A 279 9.14 -2.60 16.19
N LEU A 280 7.99 -2.74 16.82
CA LEU A 280 7.07 -1.64 17.09
C LEU A 280 6.69 -1.58 18.56
N ASP A 281 6.76 -0.36 19.11
CA ASP A 281 6.02 0.02 20.31
C ASP A 281 4.58 0.34 19.88
N LEU A 282 3.66 -0.55 20.21
CA LEU A 282 2.26 -0.43 19.82
C LEU A 282 1.48 0.54 20.71
N ASP A 283 1.91 0.72 21.98
CA ASP A 283 1.17 1.59 22.89
C ASP A 283 1.61 3.06 22.83
N GLY A 284 2.82 3.35 22.31
CA GLY A 284 3.32 4.71 22.12
C GLY A 284 3.59 5.48 23.41
N SER A 285 3.88 4.76 24.48
CA SER A 285 4.19 5.30 25.80
C SER A 285 5.51 4.74 26.34
N PRO A 286 6.10 5.31 27.39
CA PRO A 286 7.27 4.71 28.04
C PRO A 286 6.92 3.53 28.96
N LEU A 287 5.71 3.02 28.93
CA LEU A 287 5.25 1.91 29.75
C LEU A 287 5.34 0.59 28.95
N PRO A 288 5.75 -0.51 29.56
CA PRO A 288 5.90 -1.78 28.85
C PRO A 288 4.54 -2.48 28.63
N LEU A 289 3.65 -1.82 27.88
CA LEU A 289 2.28 -2.31 27.66
C LEU A 289 2.19 -3.24 26.46
N ALA A 290 2.76 -2.84 25.30
CA ALA A 290 2.61 -3.61 24.08
C ALA A 290 3.76 -3.42 23.11
N HIS A 291 4.56 -4.47 22.92
CA HIS A 291 5.60 -4.57 21.91
C HIS A 291 5.38 -5.76 21.00
N THR A 292 5.66 -5.58 19.73
CA THR A 292 5.65 -6.65 18.74
C THR A 292 6.84 -6.53 17.80
N GLN A 293 7.37 -7.67 17.38
CA GLN A 293 8.36 -7.76 16.34
C GLN A 293 7.85 -8.72 15.27
N ARG A 294 8.13 -8.44 14.00
CA ARG A 294 7.87 -9.37 12.90
C ARG A 294 9.14 -9.54 12.10
N ILE A 295 9.49 -10.78 11.82
CA ILE A 295 10.60 -11.17 10.95
C ILE A 295 9.98 -12.04 9.87
N SER A 296 10.01 -11.59 8.64
CA SER A 296 9.29 -12.22 7.55
C SER A 296 10.19 -12.48 6.35
N GLU A 297 10.07 -13.67 5.80
CA GLU A 297 10.66 -14.07 4.52
C GLU A 297 9.54 -14.40 3.53
N TYR A 298 9.67 -13.96 2.30
CA TYR A 298 8.69 -14.16 1.26
C TYR A 298 9.36 -14.34 -0.09
N ASP A 299 8.98 -15.40 -0.80
CA ASP A 299 9.41 -15.71 -2.14
C ASP A 299 8.20 -15.87 -3.08
N SER A 300 8.34 -15.46 -4.33
CA SER A 300 7.32 -15.69 -5.35
C SER A 300 7.92 -15.94 -6.72
N PHE A 301 7.27 -16.82 -7.47
CA PHE A 301 7.58 -17.11 -8.86
C PHE A 301 6.33 -17.01 -9.72
N SER A 302 6.46 -16.44 -10.92
CA SER A 302 5.38 -16.44 -11.90
C SER A 302 5.89 -16.73 -13.32
N GLN A 303 5.04 -17.40 -14.09
CA GLN A 303 5.25 -17.65 -15.51
C GLN A 303 3.96 -17.34 -16.27
N GLU A 304 4.06 -16.45 -17.24
CA GLU A 304 2.97 -16.14 -18.15
C GLU A 304 3.37 -16.41 -19.60
N ILE A 305 2.48 -17.05 -20.35
CA ILE A 305 2.57 -17.15 -21.80
C ILE A 305 1.38 -16.42 -22.39
N GLN A 306 1.64 -15.35 -23.11
CA GLN A 306 0.64 -14.47 -23.68
C GLN A 306 0.73 -14.45 -25.21
N LEU A 307 -0.39 -14.59 -25.87
CA LEU A 307 -0.56 -14.36 -27.30
C LEU A 307 -1.34 -13.07 -27.50
N SER A 308 -0.83 -12.12 -28.26
CA SER A 308 -1.55 -10.90 -28.64
C SER A 308 -1.44 -10.66 -30.14
N GLY A 309 -2.52 -10.28 -30.76
CA GLY A 309 -2.55 -10.03 -32.19
C GLY A 309 -3.81 -9.30 -32.63
N GLY A 310 -3.94 -9.13 -33.94
CA GLY A 310 -5.12 -8.49 -34.51
C GLY A 310 -5.09 -8.52 -36.05
N ALA A 311 -6.26 -8.40 -36.65
CA ALA A 311 -6.43 -8.22 -38.09
C ALA A 311 -7.70 -7.40 -38.33
N ASP A 312 -7.62 -6.41 -39.23
CA ASP A 312 -8.72 -5.54 -39.64
C ASP A 312 -9.47 -4.89 -38.42
N ARG A 313 -10.59 -5.53 -38.03
CA ARG A 313 -11.51 -5.03 -36.99
C ARG A 313 -11.46 -5.80 -35.66
N ILE A 314 -10.52 -6.73 -35.53
CA ILE A 314 -10.43 -7.62 -34.38
C ILE A 314 -9.02 -7.52 -33.80
N ASN A 315 -8.94 -7.19 -32.49
CA ASN A 315 -7.74 -7.39 -31.68
C ASN A 315 -8.03 -8.43 -30.61
N TYR A 316 -7.02 -9.19 -30.25
CA TYR A 316 -7.17 -10.21 -29.21
C TYR A 316 -5.93 -10.35 -28.36
N VAL A 317 -6.15 -10.77 -27.14
CA VAL A 317 -5.12 -11.27 -26.22
C VAL A 317 -5.63 -12.52 -25.53
N ALA A 318 -4.76 -13.53 -25.40
CA ALA A 318 -5.05 -14.73 -24.62
C ALA A 318 -3.79 -15.15 -23.88
N GLY A 319 -3.94 -15.79 -22.72
CA GLY A 319 -2.79 -16.20 -21.94
C GLY A 319 -3.06 -17.34 -20.98
N LEU A 320 -1.96 -17.98 -20.60
CA LEU A 320 -1.87 -18.94 -19.52
C LEU A 320 -0.93 -18.37 -18.45
N TYR A 321 -1.32 -18.49 -17.20
CA TYR A 321 -0.58 -17.94 -16.07
C TYR A 321 -0.41 -18.97 -14.98
N TYR A 322 0.80 -19.06 -14.44
CA TYR A 322 1.16 -19.81 -13.27
C TYR A 322 1.76 -18.86 -12.24
N PHE A 323 1.43 -19.08 -10.97
CA PHE A 323 1.98 -18.33 -9.84
C PHE A 323 2.12 -19.26 -8.64
N GLU A 324 3.24 -19.14 -7.96
CA GLU A 324 3.45 -19.72 -6.63
C GLU A 324 4.08 -18.69 -5.73
N ASP A 325 3.70 -18.72 -4.46
CA ASP A 325 4.37 -18.00 -3.40
C ASP A 325 4.44 -18.84 -2.13
N ASP A 326 5.48 -18.59 -1.35
CA ASP A 326 5.60 -19.03 0.03
C ASP A 326 6.11 -17.90 0.91
N GLY A 327 5.73 -17.96 2.17
CA GLY A 327 6.18 -17.00 3.16
C GLY A 327 6.13 -17.55 4.56
N TYR A 328 7.01 -17.01 5.39
CA TYR A 328 7.11 -17.34 6.80
C TYR A 328 7.27 -16.07 7.63
N THR A 329 6.65 -16.02 8.80
CA THR A 329 6.77 -14.92 9.76
C THR A 329 6.96 -15.46 11.15
N GLU A 330 8.00 -14.97 11.84
CA GLU A 330 8.15 -14.99 13.28
C GLU A 330 7.61 -13.68 13.85
N ASN A 331 6.76 -13.78 14.88
CA ASN A 331 6.14 -12.62 15.52
C ASN A 331 6.20 -12.73 17.04
N PRO A 332 7.39 -12.49 17.65
CA PRO A 332 7.49 -12.36 19.10
C PRO A 332 6.62 -11.19 19.59
N GLN A 333 5.87 -11.44 20.64
CA GLN A 333 4.96 -10.47 21.24
C GLN A 333 5.20 -10.36 22.74
N PHE A 334 5.23 -9.13 23.23
CA PHE A 334 5.47 -8.81 24.62
C PHE A 334 4.42 -7.84 25.12
N PHE A 335 3.64 -8.22 26.11
CA PHE A 335 2.57 -7.42 26.67
C PHE A 335 2.63 -7.36 28.20
N PHE A 336 2.16 -6.22 28.71
CA PHE A 336 1.89 -6.00 30.13
C PHE A 336 3.09 -6.30 31.04
N GLY A 337 4.26 -5.72 30.69
CA GLY A 337 5.48 -5.87 31.47
C GLY A 337 6.04 -7.30 31.50
N GLY A 338 5.72 -8.09 30.47
CA GLY A 338 6.15 -9.50 30.38
C GLY A 338 5.19 -10.48 31.06
N ALA A 339 4.01 -10.03 31.48
CA ALA A 339 2.97 -10.95 31.95
C ALA A 339 2.46 -11.87 30.83
N ASN A 340 2.41 -11.35 29.59
CA ASN A 340 2.05 -12.11 28.39
C ASN A 340 3.20 -12.02 27.39
N VAL A 341 3.92 -13.11 27.19
CA VAL A 341 5.01 -13.20 26.20
C VAL A 341 4.74 -14.40 25.29
N PHE A 342 4.64 -14.14 24.00
CA PHE A 342 4.32 -15.15 23.00
C PHE A 342 5.40 -15.27 21.94
N ASP A 343 5.69 -16.50 21.52
CA ASP A 343 6.37 -16.84 20.28
C ASP A 343 5.31 -17.32 19.29
N SER A 344 4.96 -16.44 18.39
CA SER A 344 3.88 -16.59 17.41
C SER A 344 4.49 -16.74 16.02
N GLN A 345 4.21 -17.82 15.32
CA GLN A 345 4.82 -18.13 14.03
C GLN A 345 3.76 -18.60 13.04
N TYR A 346 3.89 -18.21 11.78
CA TYR A 346 3.08 -18.76 10.70
C TYR A 346 3.85 -18.85 9.38
N GLY A 347 3.57 -19.91 8.63
CA GLY A 347 3.99 -20.08 7.25
C GLY A 347 2.79 -20.35 6.35
N PHE A 348 2.90 -20.00 5.08
CA PHE A 348 1.85 -20.24 4.10
C PHE A 348 2.44 -20.55 2.74
N THR A 349 1.65 -21.21 1.88
CA THR A 349 1.95 -21.37 0.46
C THR A 349 0.70 -21.07 -0.36
N THR A 350 0.90 -20.50 -1.56
CA THR A 350 -0.16 -20.38 -2.57
C THR A 350 0.34 -20.94 -3.88
N GLU A 351 -0.49 -21.70 -4.58
CA GLU A 351 -0.28 -22.14 -5.95
C GLU A 351 -1.52 -21.76 -6.77
N ALA A 352 -1.32 -21.06 -7.90
CA ALA A 352 -2.41 -20.57 -8.73
C ALA A 352 -2.18 -20.81 -10.22
N TYR A 353 -3.22 -21.24 -10.90
CA TYR A 353 -3.28 -21.42 -12.35
C TYR A 353 -4.39 -20.58 -12.93
N ALA A 354 -4.15 -19.95 -14.08
CA ALA A 354 -5.21 -19.24 -14.76
C ALA A 354 -5.10 -19.36 -16.29
N ALA A 355 -6.26 -19.29 -16.94
CA ALA A 355 -6.39 -19.12 -18.38
C ALA A 355 -7.32 -17.94 -18.65
N TYR A 356 -6.94 -17.07 -19.58
CA TYR A 356 -7.73 -15.89 -19.91
C TYR A 356 -7.70 -15.56 -21.39
N GLY A 357 -8.69 -14.77 -21.82
CA GLY A 357 -8.73 -14.20 -23.14
C GLY A 357 -9.62 -12.97 -23.19
N GLN A 358 -9.27 -12.05 -24.06
CA GLN A 358 -10.05 -10.87 -24.39
C GLN A 358 -10.04 -10.66 -25.90
N ILE A 359 -11.15 -10.20 -26.41
CA ILE A 359 -11.31 -9.83 -27.81
C ILE A 359 -11.93 -8.44 -27.90
N ASP A 360 -11.36 -7.59 -28.74
CA ASP A 360 -11.87 -6.26 -29.10
C ASP A 360 -12.35 -6.29 -30.54
N ILE A 361 -13.63 -5.99 -30.76
CA ILE A 361 -14.26 -6.03 -32.08
C ILE A 361 -14.75 -4.63 -32.45
N THR A 362 -14.21 -4.06 -33.53
CA THR A 362 -14.72 -2.82 -34.13
C THR A 362 -15.92 -3.17 -35.04
N LEU A 363 -17.13 -2.91 -34.55
CA LEU A 363 -18.37 -3.23 -35.29
C LEU A 363 -18.53 -2.28 -36.52
N ASN A 364 -18.26 -1.01 -36.31
CA ASN A 364 -18.21 0.04 -37.34
C ASN A 364 -17.40 1.23 -36.81
N ASP A 365 -17.37 2.33 -37.56
CA ASP A 365 -16.56 3.52 -37.23
C ASP A 365 -16.98 4.20 -35.88
N GLN A 366 -18.17 3.88 -35.37
CA GLN A 366 -18.71 4.47 -34.16
C GLN A 366 -18.77 3.49 -32.99
N PHE A 367 -18.93 2.20 -33.24
CA PHE A 367 -19.13 1.22 -32.16
C PHE A 367 -18.02 0.17 -32.15
N SER A 368 -17.50 -0.08 -30.94
CA SER A 368 -16.66 -1.25 -30.66
C SER A 368 -17.13 -1.93 -29.37
N ILE A 369 -16.87 -3.23 -29.29
CA ILE A 369 -17.18 -4.06 -28.15
C ILE A 369 -15.93 -4.83 -27.72
N THR A 370 -15.64 -4.82 -26.42
CA THR A 370 -14.60 -5.64 -25.81
C THR A 370 -15.27 -6.70 -24.94
N GLY A 371 -14.92 -7.96 -25.12
CA GLY A 371 -15.35 -9.06 -24.26
C GLY A 371 -14.16 -9.82 -23.73
N GLY A 372 -14.15 -10.15 -22.46
CA GLY A 372 -13.04 -10.87 -21.84
C GLY A 372 -13.50 -11.81 -20.73
N LEU A 373 -12.71 -12.86 -20.50
CA LEU A 373 -12.97 -13.87 -19.48
C LEU A 373 -11.65 -14.41 -18.95
N ARG A 374 -11.58 -14.64 -17.63
CA ARG A 374 -10.49 -15.36 -16.96
C ARG A 374 -11.08 -16.37 -16.00
N TYR A 375 -10.52 -17.56 -16.00
CA TYR A 375 -10.72 -18.56 -14.96
C TYR A 375 -9.41 -18.70 -14.17
N THR A 376 -9.51 -18.70 -12.84
CA THR A 376 -8.38 -18.85 -11.93
C THR A 376 -8.74 -19.93 -10.90
N ASP A 377 -7.81 -20.88 -10.69
CA ASP A 377 -7.86 -21.92 -9.66
C ASP A 377 -6.68 -21.74 -8.71
N GLU A 378 -6.92 -21.77 -7.40
CA GLU A 378 -5.91 -21.50 -6.38
C GLU A 378 -5.98 -22.53 -5.26
N ALA A 379 -4.81 -23.00 -4.80
CA ALA A 379 -4.66 -23.81 -3.61
C ALA A 379 -3.81 -23.07 -2.57
N LYS A 380 -4.24 -23.06 -1.31
CA LYS A 380 -3.54 -22.38 -0.23
C LYS A 380 -3.36 -23.30 0.98
N THR A 381 -2.22 -23.14 1.64
CA THR A 381 -1.92 -23.81 2.90
C THR A 381 -1.58 -22.80 3.98
N ILE A 382 -1.71 -23.20 5.24
CA ILE A 382 -1.19 -22.50 6.40
C ILE A 382 -0.55 -23.48 7.35
N GLU A 383 0.52 -23.09 8.00
CA GLU A 383 1.11 -23.72 9.16
C GLU A 383 1.25 -22.68 10.28
N ARG A 384 0.84 -23.00 11.50
CA ARG A 384 0.76 -22.04 12.60
C ARG A 384 1.25 -22.66 13.91
N SER A 385 1.93 -21.83 14.73
CA SER A 385 2.16 -22.09 16.14
C SER A 385 2.07 -20.80 16.95
N ASN A 386 1.66 -20.92 18.21
CA ASN A 386 1.71 -19.84 19.20
C ASN A 386 1.96 -20.42 20.57
N ILE A 387 3.08 -20.05 21.17
CA ILE A 387 3.57 -20.65 22.43
C ILE A 387 3.76 -19.52 23.43
N SER A 388 3.20 -19.70 24.65
CA SER A 388 3.51 -18.79 25.75
C SER A 388 4.94 -19.01 26.23
N VAL A 389 5.79 -17.99 26.14
CA VAL A 389 7.20 -18.06 26.57
C VAL A 389 7.35 -17.86 28.07
N ALA A 390 6.43 -17.14 28.70
CA ALA A 390 6.33 -16.92 30.14
C ALA A 390 5.12 -17.67 30.73
N PRO A 391 5.03 -17.85 32.05
CA PRO A 391 3.80 -18.35 32.67
C PRO A 391 2.63 -17.38 32.37
N LEU A 392 1.51 -17.91 31.86
CA LEU A 392 0.37 -17.15 31.42
C LEU A 392 -0.81 -17.30 32.39
N ASP A 393 -1.25 -16.23 33.01
CA ASP A 393 -2.48 -16.18 33.81
C ASP A 393 -3.70 -16.01 32.87
N ILE A 394 -4.53 -17.04 32.80
CA ILE A 394 -5.76 -17.04 31.99
C ILE A 394 -7.00 -16.64 32.81
N GLY A 395 -6.80 -16.13 34.03
CA GLY A 395 -7.87 -15.75 34.94
C GLY A 395 -8.40 -16.90 35.80
N GLY A 396 -9.23 -16.55 36.81
CA GLY A 396 -9.81 -17.54 37.72
C GLY A 396 -8.79 -18.26 38.61
N GLY A 397 -7.54 -17.76 38.74
CA GLY A 397 -6.46 -18.36 39.49
C GLY A 397 -5.76 -19.49 38.75
N ILE A 398 -5.92 -19.60 37.44
CA ILE A 398 -5.27 -20.63 36.60
C ILE A 398 -4.07 -19.99 35.90
N VAL A 399 -2.87 -20.47 36.23
CA VAL A 399 -1.62 -20.08 35.56
C VAL A 399 -1.09 -21.24 34.73
N LEU A 400 -1.02 -21.02 33.41
CA LEU A 400 -0.39 -21.95 32.49
C LEU A 400 1.13 -21.84 32.60
N PRO A 401 1.89 -22.93 32.60
CA PRO A 401 3.34 -22.85 32.64
C PRO A 401 3.93 -22.29 31.35
N ALA A 402 5.14 -21.71 31.44
CA ALA A 402 5.93 -21.34 30.25
C ALA A 402 6.10 -22.55 29.31
N GLY A 403 6.09 -22.33 28.02
CA GLY A 403 6.12 -23.37 27.00
C GLY A 403 4.73 -23.96 26.68
N THR A 404 3.65 -23.43 27.26
CA THR A 404 2.28 -23.90 26.93
C THR A 404 1.91 -23.48 25.52
N PRO A 405 1.60 -24.43 24.63
CA PRO A 405 1.13 -24.09 23.28
C PRO A 405 -0.34 -23.64 23.29
N LEU A 406 -0.60 -22.39 22.93
CA LEU A 406 -1.95 -21.88 22.65
C LEU A 406 -2.44 -22.39 21.29
N ILE A 407 -1.52 -22.42 20.33
CA ILE A 407 -1.68 -23.09 19.05
C ILE A 407 -0.51 -24.07 18.91
N PRO A 408 -0.75 -25.40 18.91
CA PRO A 408 0.31 -26.42 18.84
C PRO A 408 1.16 -26.28 17.57
N VAL A 409 2.46 -26.52 17.69
CA VAL A 409 3.38 -26.64 16.54
C VAL A 409 2.85 -27.68 15.55
N GLY A 410 2.88 -27.36 14.26
CA GLY A 410 2.40 -28.24 13.20
C GLY A 410 0.88 -28.18 13.00
N THR A 411 0.17 -27.18 13.55
CA THR A 411 -1.22 -26.90 13.20
C THR A 411 -1.27 -26.45 11.75
N LYS A 412 -1.90 -27.26 10.86
CA LYS A 412 -1.90 -27.05 9.40
C LYS A 412 -3.31 -27.05 8.84
N GLY A 413 -3.56 -26.12 7.92
CA GLY A 413 -4.78 -26.05 7.12
C GLY A 413 -4.49 -26.05 5.61
N LYS A 414 -5.45 -26.52 4.83
CA LYS A 414 -5.43 -26.45 3.35
C LYS A 414 -6.82 -26.12 2.84
N THR A 415 -6.88 -25.24 1.83
CA THR A 415 -8.12 -24.87 1.15
C THR A 415 -7.85 -24.59 -0.32
N SER A 416 -8.91 -24.46 -1.12
CA SER A 416 -8.82 -24.09 -2.54
C SER A 416 -9.97 -23.16 -2.91
N PHE A 417 -9.74 -22.32 -3.90
CA PHE A 417 -10.70 -21.36 -4.43
C PHE A 417 -10.66 -21.36 -5.94
N ASP A 418 -11.81 -21.22 -6.59
CA ASP A 418 -11.90 -20.98 -8.02
C ASP A 418 -12.72 -19.71 -8.29
N ASN A 419 -12.34 -18.97 -9.32
CA ASN A 419 -12.97 -17.71 -9.67
C ASN A 419 -13.08 -17.51 -11.18
N LEU A 420 -14.24 -17.02 -11.62
CA LEU A 420 -14.49 -16.62 -12.99
C LEU A 420 -14.66 -15.08 -13.05
N SER A 421 -13.84 -14.42 -13.85
CA SER A 421 -13.81 -12.95 -13.97
C SER A 421 -14.16 -12.52 -15.42
N PRO A 422 -15.46 -12.38 -15.74
CA PRO A 422 -15.90 -11.83 -17.01
C PRO A 422 -15.79 -10.31 -17.03
N GLN A 423 -15.60 -9.74 -18.26
CA GLN A 423 -15.82 -8.32 -18.51
C GLN A 423 -16.42 -8.09 -19.88
N ILE A 424 -17.19 -7.02 -20.00
CA ILE A 424 -17.71 -6.53 -21.26
C ILE A 424 -17.69 -5.00 -21.27
N THR A 425 -17.22 -4.41 -22.37
CA THR A 425 -17.24 -2.96 -22.57
C THR A 425 -17.82 -2.64 -23.92
N LEU A 426 -18.79 -1.75 -23.96
CA LEU A 426 -19.32 -1.15 -25.17
C LEU A 426 -18.77 0.28 -25.29
N ASN A 427 -18.11 0.58 -26.39
CA ASN A 427 -17.63 1.93 -26.70
C ASN A 427 -18.45 2.54 -27.84
N TYR A 428 -18.79 3.81 -27.70
CA TYR A 428 -19.46 4.60 -28.70
C TYR A 428 -18.66 5.88 -29.00
N LYS A 429 -18.03 5.92 -30.15
CA LYS A 429 -17.32 7.10 -30.68
C LYS A 429 -18.35 8.06 -31.27
N ALA A 430 -18.85 8.97 -30.44
CA ALA A 430 -19.87 9.95 -30.88
C ALA A 430 -19.28 10.97 -31.86
N SER A 431 -17.96 11.27 -31.74
CA SER A 431 -17.18 12.06 -32.67
C SER A 431 -15.70 11.66 -32.54
N GLU A 432 -14.80 12.27 -33.32
CA GLU A 432 -13.33 12.07 -33.16
C GLU A 432 -12.84 12.47 -31.77
N ASP A 433 -13.55 13.38 -31.10
CA ASP A 433 -13.17 13.97 -29.83
C ASP A 433 -14.02 13.50 -28.64
N VAL A 434 -15.06 12.69 -28.88
CA VAL A 434 -15.97 12.22 -27.83
C VAL A 434 -16.16 10.72 -27.92
N ASN A 435 -15.64 10.03 -26.91
CA ASN A 435 -15.87 8.59 -26.72
C ASN A 435 -16.70 8.37 -25.44
N LEU A 436 -17.82 7.68 -25.57
CA LEU A 436 -18.66 7.24 -24.46
C LEU A 436 -18.46 5.72 -24.28
N TYR A 437 -18.55 5.23 -23.07
CA TYR A 437 -18.47 3.80 -22.82
C TYR A 437 -19.39 3.35 -21.69
N ALA A 438 -19.74 2.08 -21.73
CA ALA A 438 -20.38 1.34 -20.65
C ALA A 438 -19.62 0.04 -20.42
N LYS A 439 -19.25 -0.25 -19.17
CA LYS A 439 -18.44 -1.41 -18.77
C LYS A 439 -19.14 -2.16 -17.65
N TYR A 440 -19.16 -3.48 -17.77
CA TYR A 440 -19.36 -4.41 -16.66
C TYR A 440 -18.06 -5.19 -16.48
N ALA A 441 -17.63 -5.38 -15.23
CA ALA A 441 -16.48 -6.22 -14.90
C ALA A 441 -16.68 -6.88 -13.54
N LYS A 442 -16.30 -8.14 -13.44
CA LYS A 442 -16.22 -8.88 -12.18
C LYS A 442 -14.77 -9.00 -11.76
N GLY A 443 -14.49 -8.71 -10.51
CA GLY A 443 -13.19 -8.90 -9.89
C GLY A 443 -13.31 -9.69 -8.60
N PHE A 444 -12.18 -10.19 -8.10
CA PHE A 444 -12.12 -10.89 -6.84
C PHE A 444 -10.82 -10.62 -6.09
N LYS A 445 -10.89 -10.77 -4.78
CA LYS A 445 -9.77 -10.90 -3.88
C LYS A 445 -9.80 -12.32 -3.33
N SER A 446 -8.70 -13.04 -3.43
CA SER A 446 -8.63 -14.44 -3.05
C SER A 446 -8.95 -14.65 -1.57
N GLY A 447 -9.60 -15.75 -1.24
CA GLY A 447 -9.76 -16.24 0.12
C GLY A 447 -8.43 -16.73 0.71
N GLY A 448 -8.44 -17.17 1.96
CA GLY A 448 -7.23 -17.61 2.63
C GLY A 448 -7.44 -18.05 4.05
N PHE A 449 -6.34 -18.06 4.81
CA PHE A 449 -6.29 -18.30 6.24
C PHE A 449 -5.77 -17.08 6.98
N ASN A 450 -6.17 -16.95 8.25
CA ASN A 450 -5.67 -15.93 9.14
C ASN A 450 -4.39 -16.39 9.84
N GLY A 451 -3.22 -15.86 9.46
CA GLY A 451 -1.93 -16.13 10.09
C GLY A 451 -1.77 -15.52 11.49
N GLU A 452 -2.56 -14.50 11.82
CA GLU A 452 -2.53 -13.81 13.12
C GLU A 452 -3.68 -14.24 14.05
N ALA A 453 -4.34 -15.38 13.77
CA ALA A 453 -5.42 -15.91 14.58
C ALA A 453 -4.98 -16.24 16.01
N GLY A 454 -5.85 -15.99 16.98
CA GLY A 454 -5.59 -16.26 18.41
C GLY A 454 -5.82 -17.72 18.80
N THR A 455 -6.57 -18.49 18.03
CA THR A 455 -6.98 -19.85 18.37
C THR A 455 -6.78 -20.84 17.22
N VAL A 456 -6.70 -22.15 17.55
CA VAL A 456 -6.64 -23.23 16.55
C VAL A 456 -7.87 -23.20 15.62
N VAL A 457 -9.06 -22.94 16.16
CA VAL A 457 -10.31 -22.94 15.39
C VAL A 457 -10.31 -21.82 14.38
N GLU A 458 -9.90 -20.64 14.76
CA GLU A 458 -9.78 -19.47 13.85
C GLU A 458 -8.69 -19.68 12.81
N THR A 459 -7.52 -20.23 13.20
CA THR A 459 -6.43 -20.59 12.28
C THR A 459 -6.89 -21.54 11.18
N LEU A 460 -7.65 -22.56 11.53
CA LEU A 460 -8.09 -23.60 10.59
C LEU A 460 -9.36 -23.26 9.85
N ARG A 461 -10.02 -22.13 10.17
CA ARG A 461 -11.19 -21.63 9.46
C ARG A 461 -10.74 -20.76 8.30
N PRO A 462 -10.86 -21.22 7.04
CA PRO A 462 -10.59 -20.35 5.90
C PRO A 462 -11.68 -19.26 5.80
N TYR A 463 -11.32 -18.13 5.25
CA TYR A 463 -12.27 -17.12 4.76
C TYR A 463 -12.38 -17.21 3.23
N ASP A 464 -13.57 -16.93 2.72
CA ASP A 464 -13.86 -17.05 1.27
C ASP A 464 -13.36 -15.86 0.47
N SER A 465 -13.32 -16.01 -0.86
CA SER A 465 -13.00 -14.93 -1.78
C SER A 465 -14.03 -13.81 -1.69
N GLU A 466 -13.54 -12.57 -1.62
CA GLU A 466 -14.37 -11.37 -1.79
C GLU A 466 -14.60 -11.13 -3.29
N ILE A 467 -15.83 -10.88 -3.68
CA ILE A 467 -16.23 -10.68 -5.08
C ILE A 467 -16.78 -9.27 -5.24
N VAL A 468 -16.53 -8.67 -6.41
CA VAL A 468 -17.15 -7.40 -6.81
C VAL A 468 -17.73 -7.50 -8.21
N ASP A 469 -19.00 -7.11 -8.33
CA ASP A 469 -19.66 -6.84 -9.60
C ASP A 469 -19.69 -5.32 -9.82
N SER A 470 -19.03 -4.84 -10.87
CA SER A 470 -18.84 -3.41 -11.14
C SER A 470 -19.51 -3.00 -12.43
N PHE A 471 -20.32 -1.96 -12.37
CA PHE A 471 -20.96 -1.29 -13.51
C PHE A 471 -20.41 0.14 -13.62
N GLU A 472 -19.92 0.51 -14.77
CA GLU A 472 -19.35 1.84 -15.01
C GLU A 472 -19.84 2.40 -16.35
N ILE A 473 -20.19 3.70 -16.34
CA ILE A 473 -20.40 4.47 -17.56
C ILE A 473 -19.46 5.67 -17.54
N GLY A 474 -18.97 6.07 -18.70
CA GLY A 474 -18.07 7.21 -18.74
C GLY A 474 -17.97 7.87 -20.11
N ALA A 475 -17.33 9.01 -20.07
CA ALA A 475 -17.03 9.83 -21.24
C ALA A 475 -15.56 10.26 -21.22
N LYS A 476 -14.90 10.15 -22.37
CA LYS A 476 -13.55 10.69 -22.60
C LYS A 476 -13.68 11.71 -23.71
N THR A 477 -13.31 12.96 -23.42
CA THR A 477 -13.53 14.05 -24.35
C THR A 477 -12.27 14.87 -24.54
N ARG A 478 -12.08 15.37 -25.76
CA ARG A 478 -11.09 16.38 -26.12
C ARG A 478 -11.79 17.57 -26.74
N PHE A 479 -11.32 18.78 -26.52
CA PHE A 479 -11.85 20.00 -27.11
C PHE A 479 -10.76 21.09 -27.18
N TRP A 480 -11.06 22.26 -27.74
CA TRP A 480 -10.08 23.31 -28.00
C TRP A 480 -8.89 22.84 -28.86
N ASP A 481 -9.17 22.14 -29.96
CA ASP A 481 -8.14 21.58 -30.84
C ASP A 481 -7.17 20.64 -30.10
N GLY A 482 -7.72 19.83 -29.17
CA GLY A 482 -6.95 18.85 -28.36
C GLY A 482 -6.24 19.43 -27.15
N ARG A 483 -6.30 20.77 -26.93
CA ARG A 483 -5.66 21.42 -25.78
C ARG A 483 -6.37 21.19 -24.45
N ALA A 484 -7.59 20.68 -24.47
CA ALA A 484 -8.31 20.34 -23.27
C ALA A 484 -8.81 18.88 -23.34
N GLN A 485 -8.66 18.16 -22.24
CA GLN A 485 -9.25 16.85 -22.01
C GLN A 485 -10.14 16.92 -20.77
N LEU A 486 -11.32 16.32 -20.85
CA LEU A 486 -12.19 16.11 -19.71
C LEU A 486 -12.72 14.69 -19.75
N ASN A 487 -12.36 13.91 -18.75
CA ASN A 487 -12.84 12.54 -18.56
C ASN A 487 -13.80 12.51 -17.38
N ALA A 488 -14.89 11.79 -17.50
CA ALA A 488 -15.83 11.58 -16.42
C ALA A 488 -16.27 10.10 -16.38
N ALA A 489 -16.40 9.55 -15.19
CA ALA A 489 -16.92 8.21 -14.98
C ALA A 489 -17.88 8.19 -13.78
N ALA A 490 -18.96 7.43 -13.88
CA ALA A 490 -19.82 7.10 -12.77
C ALA A 490 -19.87 5.58 -12.63
N PHE A 491 -19.81 5.07 -11.40
CA PHE A 491 -19.70 3.65 -11.13
C PHE A 491 -20.57 3.21 -9.96
N PHE A 492 -20.91 1.92 -10.00
CA PHE A 492 -21.59 1.19 -8.96
C PHE A 492 -20.88 -0.16 -8.79
N ASN A 493 -20.40 -0.42 -7.58
CA ASN A 493 -19.76 -1.67 -7.20
C ASN A 493 -20.61 -2.35 -6.13
N ASP A 494 -20.94 -3.61 -6.37
CA ASP A 494 -21.63 -4.49 -5.44
C ASP A 494 -20.63 -5.55 -4.94
N HIS A 495 -20.32 -5.49 -3.64
CA HIS A 495 -19.39 -6.38 -2.99
C HIS A 495 -20.14 -7.46 -2.24
N THR A 496 -19.76 -8.71 -2.46
CA THR A 496 -20.20 -9.88 -1.70
C THR A 496 -19.02 -10.52 -0.98
N ASP A 497 -19.29 -11.08 0.21
CA ASP A 497 -18.26 -11.74 1.04
C ASP A 497 -17.06 -10.85 1.35
N MET A 498 -17.33 -9.57 1.62
CA MET A 498 -16.29 -8.58 1.90
C MET A 498 -15.40 -9.02 3.07
N GLN A 499 -14.10 -9.09 2.82
CA GLN A 499 -13.12 -9.48 3.81
C GLN A 499 -12.73 -8.29 4.68
N LEU A 500 -12.97 -8.39 5.96
CA LEU A 500 -12.58 -7.38 6.95
C LEU A 500 -11.72 -8.01 8.05
N SER A 501 -10.69 -7.26 8.46
CA SER A 501 -9.92 -7.57 9.65
C SER A 501 -10.43 -6.75 10.82
N VAL A 502 -10.67 -7.44 11.91
CA VAL A 502 -10.92 -6.82 13.20
C VAL A 502 -9.74 -7.14 14.10
N PHE A 503 -9.02 -6.12 14.53
CA PHE A 503 -7.96 -6.29 15.51
C PHE A 503 -8.58 -6.68 16.86
N THR A 504 -8.08 -7.75 17.46
CA THR A 504 -8.51 -8.24 18.78
C THR A 504 -7.32 -8.15 19.73
N ALA A 505 -7.40 -7.25 20.71
CA ALA A 505 -6.33 -7.03 21.70
C ALA A 505 -6.66 -7.67 23.05
N GLU A 506 -7.22 -8.88 23.07
CA GLU A 506 -7.49 -9.61 24.31
C GLU A 506 -6.22 -10.33 24.80
N GLY A 507 -5.26 -9.52 25.30
CA GLY A 507 -4.04 -10.07 25.93
C GLY A 507 -2.91 -10.48 24.99
N ALA A 508 -3.13 -10.37 23.67
CA ALA A 508 -2.14 -10.55 22.61
C ALA A 508 -2.55 -9.73 21.39
N ALA A 509 -1.61 -9.36 20.52
CA ALA A 509 -1.94 -8.80 19.21
C ALA A 509 -2.41 -9.93 18.30
N ALA A 510 -3.70 -10.03 18.10
CA ALA A 510 -4.34 -10.98 17.19
C ALA A 510 -5.30 -10.24 16.27
N SER A 511 -5.57 -10.78 15.10
CA SER A 511 -6.61 -10.32 14.21
C SER A 511 -7.62 -11.43 13.94
N ASP A 512 -8.87 -11.08 13.74
CA ASP A 512 -9.88 -12.00 13.22
C ASP A 512 -10.30 -11.53 11.83
N VAL A 513 -10.14 -12.42 10.85
CA VAL A 513 -10.51 -12.18 9.46
C VAL A 513 -11.81 -12.88 9.16
N ARG A 514 -12.79 -12.11 8.73
CA ARG A 514 -14.11 -12.66 8.38
C ARG A 514 -14.61 -12.10 7.05
N ASN A 515 -15.41 -12.87 6.36
CA ASN A 515 -16.31 -12.36 5.35
C ASN A 515 -17.48 -11.67 6.07
N ALA A 516 -17.45 -10.34 6.11
CA ALA A 516 -18.35 -9.56 6.96
C ALA A 516 -19.75 -9.36 6.34
N GLY A 517 -19.97 -9.86 5.12
CA GLY A 517 -21.23 -9.68 4.41
C GLY A 517 -21.05 -8.90 3.11
N GLY A 518 -21.93 -7.93 2.83
CA GLY A 518 -21.94 -7.20 1.57
C GLY A 518 -21.77 -5.70 1.73
N ALA A 519 -21.38 -5.03 0.63
CA ALA A 519 -21.31 -3.58 0.60
C ALA A 519 -21.59 -3.02 -0.80
N GLU A 520 -22.24 -1.87 -0.85
CA GLU A 520 -22.41 -1.07 -2.06
C GLU A 520 -21.48 0.15 -2.03
N ILE A 521 -20.73 0.37 -3.11
CA ILE A 521 -19.92 1.56 -3.32
C ILE A 521 -20.37 2.25 -4.61
N LYS A 522 -20.82 3.50 -4.49
CA LYS A 522 -21.25 4.33 -5.61
C LYS A 522 -20.38 5.56 -5.69
N GLY A 523 -20.03 5.99 -6.89
CA GLY A 523 -19.25 7.19 -7.02
C GLY A 523 -19.20 7.76 -8.42
N PHE A 524 -18.60 8.94 -8.50
CA PHE A 524 -18.23 9.52 -9.77
C PHE A 524 -16.86 10.21 -9.67
N GLU A 525 -16.17 10.28 -10.79
CA GLU A 525 -14.84 10.85 -10.95
C GLU A 525 -14.83 11.77 -12.17
N ILE A 526 -14.15 12.90 -12.04
CA ILE A 526 -13.92 13.85 -13.13
C ILE A 526 -12.43 14.18 -13.14
N GLU A 527 -11.81 14.13 -14.31
CA GLU A 527 -10.40 14.47 -14.54
C GLU A 527 -10.32 15.47 -15.68
N GLY A 528 -9.64 16.58 -15.45
CA GLY A 528 -9.43 17.63 -16.42
C GLY A 528 -7.96 17.96 -16.62
N LEU A 529 -7.57 18.13 -17.89
CA LEU A 529 -6.26 18.61 -18.32
C LEU A 529 -6.48 19.74 -19.31
N PHE A 530 -5.92 20.94 -19.05
CA PHE A 530 -6.18 22.15 -19.81
C PHE A 530 -4.87 22.86 -20.14
N GLN A 531 -4.42 22.77 -21.39
CA GLN A 531 -3.31 23.56 -21.93
C GLN A 531 -3.82 24.95 -22.29
N LEU A 532 -3.83 25.89 -21.31
CA LEU A 532 -4.37 27.22 -21.45
C LEU A 532 -3.53 28.10 -22.39
N SER A 533 -2.20 27.88 -22.39
CA SER A 533 -1.26 28.42 -23.36
C SER A 533 -0.14 27.40 -23.60
N GLU A 534 0.78 27.64 -24.52
CA GLU A 534 1.96 26.81 -24.74
C GLU A 534 2.79 26.65 -23.46
N GLN A 535 2.77 27.63 -22.56
CA GLN A 535 3.55 27.72 -21.35
C GLN A 535 2.78 27.33 -20.08
N PHE A 536 1.43 27.15 -20.14
CA PHE A 536 0.63 26.98 -18.95
C PHE A 536 -0.32 25.81 -19.07
N LEU A 537 -0.06 24.76 -18.25
CA LEU A 537 -0.88 23.58 -18.10
C LEU A 537 -1.60 23.59 -16.75
N LEU A 538 -2.92 23.39 -16.75
CA LEU A 538 -3.74 23.21 -15.56
C LEU A 538 -4.25 21.77 -15.49
N ARG A 539 -4.18 21.17 -14.31
CA ARG A 539 -4.73 19.83 -13.99
C ARG A 539 -5.76 19.97 -12.88
N ALA A 540 -6.86 19.25 -12.97
CA ALA A 540 -7.88 19.20 -11.93
C ALA A 540 -8.56 17.85 -11.88
N ASN A 541 -8.74 17.30 -10.68
CA ASN A 541 -9.42 16.04 -10.45
C ASN A 541 -10.42 16.18 -9.31
N TYR A 542 -11.55 15.52 -9.41
CA TYR A 542 -12.56 15.44 -8.37
C TYR A 542 -13.12 14.03 -8.31
N GLY A 543 -13.24 13.49 -7.12
CA GLY A 543 -13.89 12.21 -6.87
C GLY A 543 -14.87 12.28 -5.71
N ARG A 544 -16.00 11.58 -5.83
CA ARG A 544 -16.98 11.43 -4.77
C ARG A 544 -17.36 9.98 -4.59
N LEU A 545 -17.46 9.54 -3.32
CA LEU A 545 -17.86 8.22 -2.91
C LEU A 545 -19.11 8.28 -2.01
N SER A 546 -19.92 7.25 -2.12
CA SER A 546 -20.98 6.89 -1.18
C SER A 546 -20.87 5.39 -0.93
N THR A 547 -20.59 5.02 0.30
CA THR A 547 -20.39 3.63 0.73
C THR A 547 -21.48 3.23 1.71
N LYS A 548 -21.89 1.97 1.66
CA LYS A 548 -22.89 1.41 2.57
C LYS A 548 -22.65 -0.10 2.67
N TYR A 549 -22.60 -0.62 3.89
CA TYR A 549 -22.74 -2.06 4.10
C TYR A 549 -24.18 -2.49 3.80
N THR A 550 -24.36 -3.55 3.07
CA THR A 550 -25.65 -4.21 2.86
C THR A 550 -25.87 -5.32 3.88
N GLU A 551 -24.76 -5.87 4.40
CA GLU A 551 -24.72 -6.84 5.49
C GLU A 551 -23.40 -6.68 6.24
N PHE A 552 -23.39 -6.81 7.56
CA PHE A 552 -22.19 -6.86 8.40
C PHE A 552 -22.48 -7.70 9.64
N ILE A 553 -22.12 -8.98 9.60
CA ILE A 553 -22.38 -9.90 10.71
C ILE A 553 -21.18 -9.92 11.66
N ASP A 554 -21.36 -9.43 12.87
CA ASP A 554 -20.39 -9.50 13.95
C ASP A 554 -21.02 -10.19 15.16
N ALA A 555 -20.35 -11.24 15.68
CA ALA A 555 -20.85 -12.08 16.78
C ALA A 555 -22.33 -12.54 16.61
N GLY A 556 -22.79 -12.75 15.35
CA GLY A 556 -24.15 -13.17 15.02
C GLY A 556 -25.18 -12.04 14.99
N VAL A 557 -24.78 -10.79 15.12
CA VAL A 557 -25.62 -9.60 15.01
C VAL A 557 -25.30 -8.85 13.73
N ASP A 558 -26.32 -8.38 13.02
CA ASP A 558 -26.12 -7.54 11.84
C ASP A 558 -25.89 -6.08 12.24
N GLU A 559 -24.63 -5.66 12.16
CA GLU A 559 -24.12 -4.35 12.56
C GLU A 559 -23.98 -3.35 11.39
N ARG A 560 -24.56 -3.64 10.21
CA ARG A 560 -24.37 -2.87 8.96
C ARG A 560 -24.58 -1.37 9.10
N ASP A 561 -25.52 -0.93 9.94
CA ASP A 561 -25.85 0.48 10.14
C ASP A 561 -24.97 1.13 11.23
N ASN A 562 -24.18 0.33 11.95
CA ASN A 562 -23.34 0.73 13.07
C ASN A 562 -21.84 0.58 12.79
N ARG A 563 -21.43 0.27 11.56
CA ARG A 563 -20.01 0.11 11.18
C ARG A 563 -19.54 1.19 10.24
N ALA A 564 -18.38 1.76 10.58
CA ALA A 564 -17.69 2.72 9.74
C ALA A 564 -17.07 2.04 8.51
N PHE A 565 -17.14 2.71 7.35
CA PHE A 565 -16.47 2.22 6.14
C PHE A 565 -15.04 2.77 6.09
N PRO A 566 -13.99 1.90 6.09
CA PRO A 566 -12.61 2.35 6.20
C PRO A 566 -12.10 2.97 4.88
N HIS A 567 -11.19 3.93 4.99
CA HIS A 567 -10.47 4.58 3.88
C HIS A 567 -11.33 5.06 2.70
N ALA A 568 -12.58 5.42 2.98
CA ALA A 568 -13.54 5.88 1.98
C ALA A 568 -13.97 7.35 2.23
N PRO A 569 -13.10 8.34 1.99
CA PRO A 569 -13.47 9.74 2.11
C PRO A 569 -14.63 10.07 1.17
N LYS A 570 -15.62 10.82 1.68
CA LYS A 570 -16.81 11.17 0.90
C LYS A 570 -16.50 11.90 -0.39
N TYR A 571 -15.43 12.69 -0.42
CA TYR A 571 -14.90 13.34 -1.62
C TYR A 571 -13.41 13.61 -1.47
N THR A 572 -12.74 13.66 -2.61
CA THR A 572 -11.35 14.12 -2.75
C THR A 572 -11.27 15.04 -3.95
N TYR A 573 -10.40 16.03 -3.90
CA TYR A 573 -10.05 16.80 -5.09
C TYR A 573 -8.57 17.15 -5.10
N SER A 574 -8.04 17.32 -6.29
CA SER A 574 -6.72 17.87 -6.51
C SER A 574 -6.76 18.88 -7.65
N ALA A 575 -5.95 19.91 -7.54
CA ALA A 575 -5.69 20.84 -8.63
C ALA A 575 -4.20 21.18 -8.63
N GLY A 576 -3.63 21.33 -9.81
CA GLY A 576 -2.24 21.71 -9.96
C GLY A 576 -1.99 22.39 -11.29
N PHE A 577 -0.89 23.11 -11.38
CA PHE A 577 -0.46 23.73 -12.62
C PHE A 577 1.05 23.58 -12.83
N ASP A 578 1.43 23.59 -14.11
CA ASP A 578 2.81 23.76 -14.57
C ASP A 578 2.87 25.00 -15.45
N TRP A 579 3.77 25.91 -15.14
CA TRP A 579 3.93 27.19 -15.82
C TRP A 579 5.39 27.49 -16.14
N ASP A 580 5.71 27.54 -17.43
CA ASP A 580 6.98 28.07 -17.92
C ASP A 580 6.90 29.61 -17.91
N ALA A 581 7.14 30.18 -16.73
CA ALA A 581 6.86 31.56 -16.41
C ALA A 581 7.75 32.56 -17.18
N LEU A 582 9.01 32.15 -17.43
CA LEU A 582 9.99 33.04 -18.08
C LEU A 582 11.03 32.24 -18.86
N GLN A 583 11.21 32.57 -20.12
CA GLN A 583 12.32 32.08 -20.92
C GLN A 583 13.43 33.16 -20.92
N THR A 584 14.63 32.76 -20.59
CA THR A 584 15.83 33.60 -20.49
C THR A 584 16.94 33.06 -21.38
N GLY A 585 17.97 33.87 -21.60
CA GLY A 585 19.18 33.38 -22.29
C GLY A 585 19.97 32.32 -21.53
N PHE A 586 19.59 32.03 -20.27
CA PHE A 586 20.24 31.05 -19.39
C PHE A 586 19.38 29.82 -19.14
N GLY A 587 18.14 29.77 -19.64
CA GLY A 587 17.22 28.68 -19.42
C GLY A 587 15.77 29.13 -19.20
N THR A 588 14.91 28.18 -18.85
CA THR A 588 13.48 28.39 -18.60
C THR A 588 13.19 28.34 -17.11
N VAL A 589 12.56 29.38 -16.58
CA VAL A 589 12.03 29.37 -15.21
C VAL A 589 10.64 28.76 -15.23
N SER A 590 10.48 27.62 -14.58
CA SER A 590 9.19 26.92 -14.45
C SER A 590 8.72 26.94 -13.00
N ILE A 591 7.41 27.11 -12.81
CA ILE A 591 6.74 27.09 -11.51
C ILE A 591 5.66 26.02 -11.57
N SER A 592 5.65 25.12 -10.61
CA SER A 592 4.56 24.17 -10.42
C SER A 592 4.04 24.19 -8.99
N ALA A 593 2.74 23.97 -8.83
CA ALA A 593 2.13 23.80 -7.53
C ALA A 593 0.95 22.83 -7.64
N ASP A 594 0.76 22.05 -6.56
CA ASP A 594 -0.35 21.10 -6.44
C ASP A 594 -1.03 21.30 -5.08
N ILE A 595 -2.35 21.28 -5.10
CA ILE A 595 -3.21 21.25 -3.92
C ILE A 595 -3.99 19.93 -3.91
N ASN A 596 -3.94 19.23 -2.78
CA ASN A 596 -4.61 17.96 -2.58
C ASN A 596 -5.51 18.03 -1.35
N HIS A 597 -6.80 17.74 -1.53
CA HIS A 597 -7.77 17.72 -0.44
C HIS A 597 -8.37 16.34 -0.27
N THR A 598 -8.43 15.87 0.97
CA THR A 598 -9.12 14.65 1.38
C THR A 598 -10.14 15.01 2.46
N ALA A 599 -11.41 14.68 2.23
CA ALA A 599 -12.46 14.80 3.25
C ALA A 599 -12.19 13.81 4.40
N LYS A 600 -12.79 14.05 5.55
CA LYS A 600 -12.67 13.16 6.70
C LYS A 600 -13.13 11.72 6.38
N TYR A 601 -12.45 10.73 6.99
CA TYR A 601 -12.72 9.31 6.80
C TYR A 601 -12.33 8.51 8.05
N PHE A 602 -12.88 7.30 8.18
CA PHE A 602 -12.44 6.33 9.18
C PHE A 602 -11.32 5.47 8.63
N THR A 603 -10.42 4.99 9.49
CA THR A 603 -9.31 4.12 9.12
C THR A 603 -9.59 2.64 9.35
N TYR A 604 -10.56 2.33 10.21
CA TYR A 604 -11.01 0.98 10.55
C TYR A 604 -12.55 0.89 10.54
N PRO A 605 -13.13 -0.33 10.45
CA PRO A 605 -14.58 -0.53 10.52
C PRO A 605 -15.09 -0.50 11.97
N PHE A 606 -14.83 0.61 12.68
CA PHE A 606 -15.30 0.79 14.05
C PHE A 606 -16.82 0.82 14.16
N SER A 607 -17.31 0.50 15.36
CA SER A 607 -18.68 0.78 15.74
C SER A 607 -18.93 2.28 15.87
N ILE A 608 -19.87 2.82 15.09
CA ILE A 608 -20.16 4.27 15.05
C ILE A 608 -20.89 4.73 16.31
N THR A 609 -21.72 3.85 16.90
CA THR A 609 -22.53 4.12 18.08
C THR A 609 -22.04 3.33 19.29
N GLN A 610 -20.74 3.41 19.58
CA GLN A 610 -20.18 2.79 20.78
C GLN A 610 -20.75 3.46 22.05
N THR A 611 -20.74 2.71 23.15
CA THR A 611 -21.03 3.23 24.50
C THR A 611 -20.02 4.27 24.94
N ASP A 612 -18.85 4.29 24.33
CA ASP A 612 -17.84 5.35 24.40
C ASP A 612 -17.81 6.14 23.08
N PRO A 613 -18.56 7.24 22.96
CA PRO A 613 -18.56 8.08 21.76
C PRO A 613 -17.19 8.70 21.43
N GLN A 614 -16.29 8.74 22.38
CA GLN A 614 -14.97 9.35 22.22
C GLN A 614 -14.04 8.48 21.36
N THR A 615 -14.02 7.19 21.58
CA THR A 615 -13.21 6.25 20.79
C THR A 615 -13.63 6.25 19.32
N ALA A 616 -14.93 6.11 19.04
CA ALA A 616 -15.45 6.15 17.67
C ALA A 616 -15.19 7.50 16.97
N PHE A 617 -15.15 8.59 17.72
CA PHE A 617 -14.89 9.92 17.18
C PHE A 617 -13.40 10.14 16.89
N ASN A 618 -12.52 9.70 17.79
CA ASN A 618 -11.08 9.95 17.72
C ASN A 618 -10.36 9.15 16.65
N SER A 619 -10.90 8.01 16.22
CA SER A 619 -10.33 7.17 15.13
C SER A 619 -10.73 7.62 13.73
N ARG A 620 -11.30 8.81 13.59
CA ARG A 620 -11.65 9.43 12.33
C ARG A 620 -10.59 10.45 11.93
N ALA A 621 -9.89 10.20 10.83
CA ALA A 621 -8.99 11.16 10.24
C ALA A 621 -9.77 12.41 9.76
N GLU A 622 -9.39 13.59 10.22
CA GLU A 622 -10.02 14.84 9.85
C GLU A 622 -9.69 15.26 8.41
N ALA A 623 -10.52 16.13 7.87
CA ALA A 623 -10.30 16.65 6.53
C ALA A 623 -8.99 17.44 6.46
N ARG A 624 -8.23 17.22 5.40
CA ARG A 624 -6.94 17.89 5.19
C ARG A 624 -6.78 18.43 3.78
N THR A 625 -6.03 19.52 3.69
CA THR A 625 -5.57 20.09 2.43
C THR A 625 -4.06 20.25 2.51
N LEU A 626 -3.34 19.61 1.60
CA LEU A 626 -1.90 19.70 1.48
C LEU A 626 -1.56 20.49 0.22
N VAL A 627 -0.50 21.28 0.30
CA VAL A 627 -0.01 22.08 -0.84
C VAL A 627 1.47 21.80 -1.00
N ASP A 628 1.84 21.43 -2.23
CA ASP A 628 3.22 21.21 -2.65
C ASP A 628 3.57 22.24 -3.73
N GLY A 629 4.85 22.59 -3.83
CA GLY A 629 5.29 23.56 -4.82
C GLY A 629 6.73 23.38 -5.24
N ARG A 630 7.05 23.83 -6.45
CA ARG A 630 8.40 23.76 -7.02
C ARG A 630 8.66 24.95 -7.94
N ILE A 631 9.86 25.50 -7.85
CA ILE A 631 10.41 26.48 -8.81
C ILE A 631 11.68 25.88 -9.39
N ALA A 632 11.79 25.84 -10.70
CA ALA A 632 12.97 25.30 -11.39
C ALA A 632 13.50 26.30 -12.43
N LEU A 633 14.83 26.30 -12.57
CA LEU A 633 15.50 26.83 -13.73
C LEU A 633 16.05 25.64 -14.51
N SER A 634 15.43 25.32 -15.63
CA SER A 634 15.73 24.19 -16.50
C SER A 634 16.36 24.64 -17.83
N ASN A 635 16.83 23.67 -18.63
CA ASN A 635 17.46 23.92 -19.92
C ASN A 635 18.65 24.89 -19.83
N ILE A 636 19.40 24.85 -18.72
CA ILE A 636 20.63 25.62 -18.57
C ILE A 636 21.68 24.98 -19.49
N PRO A 637 22.17 25.71 -20.52
CA PRO A 637 23.13 25.14 -21.48
C PRO A 637 24.54 25.11 -20.86
N ILE A 638 25.00 23.93 -20.45
CA ILE A 638 26.39 23.74 -19.99
C ILE A 638 27.04 22.71 -20.89
N ALA A 639 27.89 23.17 -21.81
CA ALA A 639 28.47 22.35 -22.87
C ALA A 639 27.38 21.70 -23.73
N ASN A 640 27.35 20.35 -23.79
CA ASN A 640 26.32 19.59 -24.50
C ASN A 640 25.26 19.02 -23.56
N ASN A 641 25.24 19.45 -22.30
CA ASN A 641 24.36 18.89 -21.27
C ASN A 641 23.23 19.87 -20.95
N GLU A 642 22.08 19.31 -20.54
CA GLU A 642 20.99 20.06 -19.97
C GLU A 642 21.06 20.01 -18.45
N VAL A 643 21.16 21.17 -17.83
CA VAL A 643 21.21 21.27 -16.36
C VAL A 643 19.93 21.92 -15.85
N GLU A 644 19.42 21.40 -14.74
CA GLU A 644 18.27 21.93 -14.02
C GLU A 644 18.65 22.19 -12.56
N LEU A 645 18.29 23.34 -12.04
CA LEU A 645 18.33 23.68 -10.62
C LEU A 645 16.91 23.94 -10.13
N SER A 646 16.47 23.25 -9.07
CA SER A 646 15.13 23.46 -8.54
C SER A 646 15.10 23.58 -7.01
N VAL A 647 14.17 24.38 -6.51
CA VAL A 647 13.76 24.48 -5.11
C VAL A 647 12.36 23.91 -5.01
N TRP A 648 12.12 23.07 -4.02
CA TRP A 648 10.84 22.41 -3.82
C TRP A 648 10.42 22.43 -2.36
N GLY A 649 9.12 22.31 -2.12
CA GLY A 649 8.53 22.12 -0.80
C GLY A 649 7.32 21.20 -0.88
N LYS A 650 7.18 20.32 0.09
CA LYS A 650 6.01 19.47 0.31
C LYS A 650 5.35 19.87 1.62
N ASN A 651 4.01 19.81 1.67
CA ASN A 651 3.22 20.29 2.81
C ASN A 651 3.70 21.69 3.25
N ILE A 652 3.83 22.62 2.30
CA ILE A 652 4.52 23.92 2.51
C ILE A 652 3.89 24.80 3.61
N PHE A 653 2.64 24.54 4.00
CA PHE A 653 1.96 25.24 5.10
C PHE A 653 2.05 24.48 6.41
N ASP A 654 2.86 23.42 6.49
CA ASP A 654 3.02 22.56 7.66
C ASP A 654 1.69 22.13 8.28
N LYS A 655 0.75 21.70 7.40
CA LYS A 655 -0.54 21.20 7.86
C LYS A 655 -0.34 19.93 8.68
N GLU A 656 -0.67 20.01 9.94
CA GLU A 656 -0.69 18.86 10.82
C GLU A 656 -1.92 17.98 10.55
N TYR A 657 -1.72 16.67 10.47
CA TYR A 657 -2.79 15.71 10.23
C TYR A 657 -2.39 14.29 10.66
N ILE A 658 -3.39 13.53 11.07
CA ILE A 658 -3.25 12.10 11.33
C ILE A 658 -3.65 11.35 10.05
N ALA A 659 -2.76 10.50 9.57
CA ALA A 659 -2.97 9.69 8.37
C ALA A 659 -3.73 8.40 8.68
N ASN A 660 -3.38 7.76 9.81
CA ASN A 660 -3.94 6.49 10.24
C ASN A 660 -4.15 6.48 11.76
N PHE A 661 -5.00 5.57 12.23
CA PHE A 661 -5.22 5.27 13.63
C PHE A 661 -5.20 3.76 13.87
N ILE A 662 -4.79 3.36 15.07
CA ILE A 662 -5.09 2.04 15.64
C ILE A 662 -5.89 2.29 16.91
N ASP A 663 -7.05 1.64 17.02
CA ASP A 663 -7.89 1.63 18.20
C ASP A 663 -7.84 0.21 18.80
N PHE A 664 -7.29 0.10 19.99
CA PHE A 664 -7.11 -1.18 20.69
C PHE A 664 -8.39 -1.66 21.40
N GLY A 665 -9.42 -0.85 21.40
CA GLY A 665 -10.71 -1.19 22.01
C GLY A 665 -10.73 -1.21 23.54
N PRO A 666 -11.90 -1.50 24.14
CA PRO A 666 -12.09 -1.45 25.60
C PRO A 666 -11.22 -2.45 26.37
N GLY A 667 -10.92 -3.61 25.79
CA GLY A 667 -10.08 -4.65 26.43
C GLY A 667 -8.63 -4.22 26.66
N PHE A 668 -8.17 -3.16 25.96
CA PHE A 668 -6.85 -2.56 26.10
C PHE A 668 -6.94 -1.10 26.59
N GLY A 669 -7.90 -0.80 27.46
CA GLY A 669 -8.08 0.53 28.05
C GLY A 669 -8.71 1.58 27.15
N GLY A 670 -9.22 1.19 25.96
CA GLY A 670 -9.73 2.14 24.97
C GLY A 670 -8.65 3.08 24.45
N LEU A 671 -7.44 2.58 24.36
CA LEU A 671 -6.27 3.29 23.82
C LEU A 671 -6.45 3.47 22.32
N THR A 672 -6.29 4.70 21.84
CA THR A 672 -6.27 5.05 20.42
C THR A 672 -4.96 5.73 20.08
N ASN A 673 -4.21 5.17 19.15
CA ASN A 673 -2.97 5.74 18.65
C ASN A 673 -3.18 6.37 17.28
N GLY A 674 -2.55 7.53 17.09
CA GLY A 674 -2.51 8.27 15.84
C GLY A 674 -1.13 8.22 15.20
N TYR A 675 -1.10 8.06 13.87
CA TYR A 675 0.11 8.11 13.05
C TYR A 675 0.07 9.38 12.23
N PHE A 676 0.91 10.34 12.62
CA PHE A 676 0.94 11.65 11.98
C PHE A 676 1.65 11.60 10.62
N GLY A 677 1.14 12.40 9.69
CA GLY A 677 1.81 12.63 8.42
C GLY A 677 3.02 13.55 8.56
N ALA A 678 3.89 13.52 7.53
CA ALA A 678 5.12 14.29 7.52
C ALA A 678 4.87 15.80 7.67
N PRO A 679 5.74 16.50 8.43
CA PRO A 679 5.77 17.96 8.50
C PRO A 679 6.16 18.59 7.16
N ALA A 680 6.27 19.92 7.12
CA ALA A 680 6.78 20.64 5.97
C ALA A 680 8.22 20.20 5.66
N THR A 681 8.45 19.72 4.43
CA THR A 681 9.79 19.42 3.92
C THR A 681 10.10 20.28 2.71
N TYR A 682 11.35 20.73 2.60
CA TYR A 682 11.82 21.53 1.49
C TYR A 682 13.28 21.25 1.17
N GLY A 683 13.65 21.54 -0.05
CA GLY A 683 15.02 21.28 -0.48
C GLY A 683 15.37 21.90 -1.83
N ILE A 684 16.62 21.66 -2.21
CA ILE A 684 17.20 22.08 -3.47
C ILE A 684 17.69 20.83 -4.21
N THR A 685 17.47 20.79 -5.52
CA THR A 685 17.89 19.67 -6.36
C THR A 685 18.62 20.20 -7.59
N LEU A 686 19.73 19.55 -7.93
CA LEU A 686 20.46 19.74 -9.19
C LEU A 686 20.31 18.49 -10.04
N GLY A 687 19.85 18.66 -11.28
CA GLY A 687 19.73 17.62 -12.30
C GLY A 687 20.65 17.89 -13.47
N ILE A 688 21.22 16.83 -14.07
CA ILE A 688 22.07 16.90 -15.26
C ILE A 688 21.65 15.75 -16.19
N ASN A 689 21.34 16.08 -17.45
CA ASN A 689 21.14 15.12 -18.53
C ASN A 689 22.26 15.25 -19.54
N PHE A 690 22.87 14.14 -19.96
CA PHE A 690 24.00 14.11 -20.89
C PHE A 690 23.91 12.96 -21.89
#